data_26f07520f6adde0a7f14bfe257435937
#
_entry.id   26f07520f6adde0a7f14bfe257435937
#
_cell.length_a   1.000
_cell.length_b   1.000
_cell.length_c   1.000
_cell.angle_alpha   90.00
_cell.angle_beta   90.00
_cell.angle_gamma   90.00
#
_symmetry.space_group_name_H-M   'P 1'
#
loop_
_entity.id
_entity.type
_entity.pdbx_description
1 polymer ?
#
loop_
_entity_poly.entity_id
_entity_poly.type
_entity_poly.pdbx_seq_one_letter_code
_entity_poly.pdbx_strand_id
1 'polypeptide(L)'
;HIRAKDFASLGYGYGYAFAQDNLCVMAEDYVTVEGERSRYFGPDGTYYQGGNGVTVNNLDSDFFFQQIKDAGTIENLLALAPPRGPRPEVRDAVRGYVAGYNRYLSDVGGRNGVPDPSCRGREWVRPITEKDAYLRFYQLVELASQDVAIPGIAGAQPPTPSVRVPGASSLDVTKTADALSNKLPLMGAIGSNAVAVGKGGTRDHKHGLLLGNPHFPWVGPERFYQAQATIPGKLDVEGASLFGVPVVLIGHTKSLAWSHTVSTAFRFTPYQLTLVPGSPTTYLVDGKPEQMTSRTVTVQVRRPDGSLGPQSRTLYSTRYGPIMTSLVGVPLPWTPVSAFAMADANADNFRVFNHFLETDMAQSVQQELAILKKYEGIPWVNTIAADRNGGALYADIGAIPNVPDSKAQQCNTALGTATFQLLGLPVLDGSRSACAWDTDPDAIEPGLFGPSHLPHLFRSDYVTNSNDSYWLSNPHQPLEGFARIIGDERTARSLRTRIGLIMTQDRVDHGGFTRQGMQNMVFSDRQYGGELARDDLVQMCRSMPGGLALTSSGPPVQVGNACDVLAAWDMHENLGSKGAVLFHRFMDHASGATPSLWAHPFDASEPVHTPNTLNTNHPQVRLALGDAIKDLQDAGIPLDAAPGDVQKGPGGFPIHGGPGDPNGDFNAIYADFEPGKGFKPVTEGSSYVQAVTWHGGTKCPDARTILTYSLSTNPRSPFFSDQTGLFSQKRWVHERFCASDVAAHTVSTTTLDSSSPTKTIRRGRR
;
A
#
# COMPACT_ATOMS: atom_id res chain seq x y z
N HIS A 1 -14.98 -19.45 6.32
CA HIS A 1 -15.14 -20.28 5.11
C HIS A 1 -16.49 -20.05 4.47
N ILE A 2 -16.50 -19.60 3.21
CA ILE A 2 -17.70 -19.33 2.42
C ILE A 2 -17.80 -20.39 1.33
N ARG A 3 -18.88 -21.20 1.35
CA ARG A 3 -19.10 -22.25 0.37
C ARG A 3 -20.38 -21.99 -0.40
N ALA A 4 -20.29 -21.98 -1.71
CA ALA A 4 -21.39 -21.63 -2.60
C ALA A 4 -21.44 -22.54 -3.83
N LYS A 5 -22.51 -22.44 -4.64
CA LYS A 5 -22.70 -23.21 -5.86
C LYS A 5 -22.21 -22.47 -7.13
N ASP A 6 -22.16 -21.15 -7.07
CA ASP A 6 -21.80 -20.25 -8.17
C ASP A 6 -21.24 -18.93 -7.62
N PHE A 7 -20.73 -18.06 -8.49
CA PHE A 7 -20.10 -16.78 -8.11
C PHE A 7 -21.10 -15.80 -7.50
N ALA A 8 -22.34 -15.76 -7.95
CA ALA A 8 -23.36 -14.91 -7.33
C ALA A 8 -23.65 -15.32 -5.88
N SER A 9 -23.81 -16.62 -5.65
CA SER A 9 -24.01 -17.16 -4.30
C SER A 9 -22.75 -17.00 -3.42
N LEU A 10 -21.54 -17.08 -4.01
CA LEU A 10 -20.29 -16.83 -3.29
C LEU A 10 -20.21 -15.38 -2.84
N GLY A 11 -20.42 -14.43 -3.77
CA GLY A 11 -20.46 -13.00 -3.45
C GLY A 11 -21.50 -12.70 -2.38
N TYR A 12 -22.69 -13.34 -2.43
CA TYR A 12 -23.74 -13.16 -1.44
C TYR A 12 -23.29 -13.58 -0.03
N GLY A 13 -22.66 -14.73 0.09
CA GLY A 13 -22.11 -15.20 1.36
C GLY A 13 -20.98 -14.30 1.87
N TYR A 14 -20.12 -13.87 0.97
CA TYR A 14 -19.01 -12.95 1.28
C TYR A 14 -19.51 -11.59 1.76
N GLY A 15 -20.41 -10.95 1.01
CA GLY A 15 -20.97 -9.64 1.38
C GLY A 15 -21.72 -9.65 2.69
N TYR A 16 -22.45 -10.74 2.99
CA TYR A 16 -23.14 -10.92 4.27
C TYR A 16 -22.16 -11.04 5.45
N ALA A 17 -21.16 -11.92 5.34
CA ALA A 17 -20.17 -12.14 6.39
C ALA A 17 -19.30 -10.89 6.61
N PHE A 18 -18.87 -10.25 5.53
CA PHE A 18 -18.10 -9.02 5.57
C PHE A 18 -18.87 -7.88 6.26
N ALA A 19 -20.13 -7.67 5.90
CA ALA A 19 -20.97 -6.63 6.52
C ALA A 19 -21.19 -6.90 8.03
N GLN A 20 -21.27 -8.16 8.44
CA GLN A 20 -21.37 -8.53 9.85
C GLN A 20 -20.19 -8.01 10.67
N ASP A 21 -18.99 -8.00 10.10
CA ASP A 21 -17.76 -7.64 10.78
C ASP A 21 -17.35 -6.17 10.58
N ASN A 22 -17.65 -5.57 9.40
CA ASN A 22 -17.01 -4.33 8.96
C ASN A 22 -17.96 -3.29 8.32
N LEU A 23 -19.26 -3.39 8.58
CA LEU A 23 -20.28 -2.55 7.92
C LEU A 23 -20.00 -1.06 8.08
N CYS A 24 -19.64 -0.58 9.28
CA CYS A 24 -19.50 0.85 9.55
C CYS A 24 -18.38 1.50 8.74
N VAL A 25 -17.22 0.84 8.64
CA VAL A 25 -16.09 1.35 7.88
C VAL A 25 -16.44 1.44 6.39
N MET A 26 -17.07 0.41 5.86
CA MET A 26 -17.45 0.43 4.44
C MET A 26 -18.61 1.36 4.13
N ALA A 27 -19.56 1.53 5.04
CA ALA A 27 -20.64 2.49 4.85
C ALA A 27 -20.11 3.92 4.77
N GLU A 28 -19.07 4.28 5.54
CA GLU A 28 -18.38 5.56 5.43
C GLU A 28 -17.60 5.67 4.11
N ASP A 29 -16.92 4.62 3.69
CA ASP A 29 -16.18 4.62 2.43
C ASP A 29 -17.11 4.76 1.21
N TYR A 30 -18.29 4.13 1.23
CA TYR A 30 -19.31 4.36 0.21
C TYR A 30 -19.81 5.81 0.17
N VAL A 31 -19.81 6.54 1.29
CA VAL A 31 -20.04 8.00 1.27
C VAL A 31 -18.92 8.73 0.51
N THR A 32 -17.68 8.28 0.70
CA THR A 32 -16.51 8.87 0.02
C THR A 32 -16.62 8.70 -1.49
N VAL A 33 -16.76 7.46 -1.98
CA VAL A 33 -16.80 7.19 -3.42
C VAL A 33 -18.07 7.69 -4.11
N GLU A 34 -19.13 7.95 -3.36
CA GLU A 34 -20.35 8.62 -3.86
C GLU A 34 -20.24 10.14 -3.92
N GLY A 35 -19.15 10.75 -3.39
CA GLY A 35 -18.97 12.20 -3.35
C GLY A 35 -19.95 12.88 -2.40
N GLU A 36 -20.21 12.29 -1.24
CA GLU A 36 -21.20 12.78 -0.26
C GLU A 36 -20.58 13.12 1.12
N ARG A 37 -19.26 13.20 1.25
CA ARG A 37 -18.61 13.50 2.54
C ARG A 37 -19.01 14.87 3.08
N SER A 38 -19.04 15.90 2.23
CA SER A 38 -19.47 17.25 2.63
C SER A 38 -20.92 17.31 3.09
N ARG A 39 -21.76 16.43 2.56
CA ARG A 39 -23.16 16.28 2.97
C ARG A 39 -23.30 15.77 4.40
N TYR A 40 -22.48 14.77 4.79
CA TYR A 40 -22.63 14.08 6.07
C TYR A 40 -21.65 14.55 7.14
N PHE A 41 -20.42 14.91 6.75
CA PHE A 41 -19.33 15.24 7.66
C PHE A 41 -18.87 16.72 7.59
N GLY A 42 -19.49 17.50 6.70
CA GLY A 42 -19.16 18.92 6.47
C GLY A 42 -18.00 19.10 5.48
N PRO A 43 -17.99 20.25 4.75
CA PRO A 43 -17.03 20.49 3.67
C PRO A 43 -15.59 20.66 4.14
N ASP A 44 -15.39 21.25 5.33
CA ASP A 44 -14.06 21.61 5.87
C ASP A 44 -13.37 20.45 6.60
N GLY A 45 -14.09 19.34 6.81
CA GLY A 45 -13.50 18.13 7.38
C GLY A 45 -12.48 17.48 6.44
N THR A 46 -11.61 16.67 7.01
CA THR A 46 -10.59 15.91 6.26
C THR A 46 -10.64 14.44 6.62
N TYR A 47 -10.13 13.60 5.76
CA TYR A 47 -9.85 12.19 6.05
C TYR A 47 -8.47 11.80 5.51
N TYR A 48 -7.89 10.82 6.14
CA TYR A 48 -6.61 10.25 5.74
C TYR A 48 -6.84 9.01 4.87
N GLN A 49 -6.28 9.02 3.66
CA GLN A 49 -6.23 7.82 2.81
C GLN A 49 -5.07 6.95 3.26
N GLY A 50 -5.37 5.92 4.02
CA GLY A 50 -4.35 5.05 4.60
C GLY A 50 -3.45 4.36 3.57
N GLY A 51 -3.97 4.10 2.36
CA GLY A 51 -3.23 3.38 1.31
C GLY A 51 -2.18 4.21 0.58
N ASN A 52 -2.29 5.54 0.53
CA ASN A 52 -1.34 6.42 -0.16
C ASN A 52 -0.80 7.57 0.70
N GLY A 53 -1.21 7.63 1.95
CA GLY A 53 -0.70 8.63 2.89
C GLY A 53 -1.22 10.06 2.69
N VAL A 54 -2.15 10.28 1.77
CA VAL A 54 -2.67 11.63 1.46
C VAL A 54 -3.83 11.99 2.40
N THR A 55 -3.76 13.17 2.98
CA THR A 55 -4.91 13.77 3.68
C THR A 55 -5.74 14.57 2.69
N VAL A 56 -7.03 14.25 2.57
CA VAL A 56 -7.94 14.84 1.61
C VAL A 56 -9.03 15.62 2.34
N ASN A 57 -9.35 16.81 1.86
CA ASN A 57 -10.51 17.59 2.30
C ASN A 57 -11.80 16.98 1.75
N ASN A 58 -12.87 16.96 2.55
CA ASN A 58 -14.15 16.36 2.17
C ASN A 58 -14.72 16.94 0.87
N LEU A 59 -14.61 18.25 0.70
CA LEU A 59 -15.16 18.93 -0.46
C LEU A 59 -14.39 18.60 -1.75
N ASP A 60 -13.06 18.54 -1.69
CA ASP A 60 -12.23 18.17 -2.83
C ASP A 60 -12.44 16.70 -3.21
N SER A 61 -12.56 15.82 -2.21
CA SER A 61 -12.95 14.43 -2.41
C SER A 61 -14.30 14.31 -3.14
N ASP A 62 -15.31 15.06 -2.69
CA ASP A 62 -16.64 14.99 -3.29
C ASP A 62 -16.63 15.46 -4.76
N PHE A 63 -15.91 16.54 -5.08
CA PHE A 63 -15.76 16.97 -6.46
C PHE A 63 -15.02 15.95 -7.33
N PHE A 64 -13.98 15.31 -6.79
CA PHE A 64 -13.22 14.30 -7.50
C PHE A 64 -14.08 13.07 -7.82
N PHE A 65 -14.77 12.48 -6.85
CA PHE A 65 -15.60 11.31 -7.10
C PHE A 65 -16.88 11.63 -7.87
N GLN A 66 -17.47 12.80 -7.67
CA GLN A 66 -18.66 13.21 -8.42
C GLN A 66 -18.35 13.39 -9.91
N GLN A 67 -17.17 13.93 -10.30
CA GLN A 67 -16.80 14.03 -11.72
C GLN A 67 -16.67 12.65 -12.38
N ILE A 68 -16.15 11.64 -11.68
CA ILE A 68 -16.05 10.25 -12.16
C ILE A 68 -17.45 9.71 -12.46
N LYS A 69 -18.41 9.98 -11.56
CA LYS A 69 -19.82 9.60 -11.74
C LYS A 69 -20.47 10.34 -12.90
N ASP A 70 -20.27 11.67 -13.00
CA ASP A 70 -20.84 12.52 -14.05
C ASP A 70 -20.24 12.23 -15.44
N ALA A 71 -19.02 11.71 -15.49
CA ALA A 71 -18.37 11.25 -16.71
C ALA A 71 -18.90 9.90 -17.19
N GLY A 72 -19.61 9.15 -16.34
CA GLY A 72 -20.03 7.78 -16.62
C GLY A 72 -18.86 6.80 -16.70
N THR A 73 -17.75 7.08 -16.00
CA THR A 73 -16.53 6.29 -16.07
C THR A 73 -16.79 4.81 -15.78
N ILE A 74 -17.52 4.52 -14.69
CA ILE A 74 -17.84 3.14 -14.31
C ILE A 74 -18.68 2.44 -15.37
N GLU A 75 -19.71 3.11 -15.89
CA GLU A 75 -20.59 2.57 -16.92
C GLU A 75 -19.81 2.27 -18.22
N ASN A 76 -18.89 3.16 -18.60
CA ASN A 76 -18.03 2.96 -19.77
C ASN A 76 -17.09 1.76 -19.60
N LEU A 77 -16.45 1.62 -18.43
CA LEU A 77 -15.57 0.49 -18.12
C LEU A 77 -16.34 -0.83 -18.08
N LEU A 78 -17.54 -0.80 -17.52
CA LEU A 78 -18.44 -1.98 -17.52
C LEU A 78 -18.95 -2.35 -18.92
N ALA A 79 -19.00 -1.44 -19.86
CA ALA A 79 -19.41 -1.72 -21.24
C ALA A 79 -18.33 -2.38 -22.08
N LEU A 80 -17.06 -2.35 -21.64
CA LEU A 80 -15.95 -3.01 -22.32
C LEU A 80 -16.13 -4.53 -22.30
N ALA A 81 -15.74 -5.17 -23.40
CA ALA A 81 -15.67 -6.63 -23.46
C ALA A 81 -14.43 -7.14 -22.71
N PRO A 82 -14.48 -8.37 -22.12
CA PRO A 82 -13.28 -9.03 -21.64
C PRO A 82 -12.22 -9.19 -22.77
N PRO A 83 -10.92 -9.08 -22.49
CA PRO A 83 -10.30 -9.04 -21.15
C PRO A 83 -10.31 -7.64 -20.47
N ARG A 84 -10.59 -6.56 -21.18
CA ARG A 84 -10.53 -5.19 -20.64
C ARG A 84 -11.66 -4.91 -19.63
N GLY A 85 -12.91 -5.27 -19.97
CA GLY A 85 -14.05 -5.18 -19.06
C GLY A 85 -14.22 -6.44 -18.21
N PRO A 86 -15.03 -6.37 -17.12
CA PRO A 86 -15.25 -7.51 -16.22
C PRO A 86 -15.96 -8.69 -16.89
N ARG A 87 -15.47 -9.88 -16.62
CA ARG A 87 -16.08 -11.16 -17.01
C ARG A 87 -17.43 -11.37 -16.32
N PRO A 88 -18.34 -12.20 -16.87
CA PRO A 88 -19.62 -12.50 -16.22
C PRO A 88 -19.49 -13.00 -14.79
N GLU A 89 -18.48 -13.80 -14.48
CA GLU A 89 -18.24 -14.33 -13.14
C GLU A 89 -17.91 -13.23 -12.12
N VAL A 90 -17.13 -12.21 -12.53
CA VAL A 90 -16.85 -11.03 -11.70
C VAL A 90 -18.13 -10.26 -11.43
N ARG A 91 -18.93 -10.00 -12.46
CA ARG A 91 -20.23 -9.30 -12.34
C ARG A 91 -21.18 -10.05 -11.42
N ASP A 92 -21.25 -11.37 -11.51
CA ASP A 92 -22.06 -12.21 -10.65
C ASP A 92 -21.58 -12.12 -9.19
N ALA A 93 -20.25 -12.16 -8.94
CA ALA A 93 -19.71 -12.02 -7.59
C ALA A 93 -20.04 -10.65 -6.97
N VAL A 94 -19.93 -9.56 -7.76
CA VAL A 94 -20.27 -8.20 -7.31
C VAL A 94 -21.76 -8.07 -7.00
N ARG A 95 -22.63 -8.55 -7.90
CA ARG A 95 -24.08 -8.58 -7.66
C ARG A 95 -24.42 -9.33 -6.38
N GLY A 96 -23.79 -10.48 -6.19
CA GLY A 96 -23.92 -11.27 -4.98
C GLY A 96 -23.48 -10.51 -3.74
N TYR A 97 -22.27 -9.91 -3.79
CA TYR A 97 -21.72 -9.13 -2.67
C TYR A 97 -22.69 -8.03 -2.21
N VAL A 98 -23.19 -7.23 -3.15
CA VAL A 98 -24.17 -6.18 -2.87
C VAL A 98 -25.45 -6.74 -2.22
N ALA A 99 -25.98 -7.81 -2.77
CA ALA A 99 -27.17 -8.48 -2.22
C ALA A 99 -26.93 -9.02 -0.81
N GLY A 100 -25.75 -9.60 -0.53
CA GLY A 100 -25.36 -10.12 0.77
C GLY A 100 -25.20 -9.02 1.84
N TYR A 101 -24.51 -7.93 1.47
CA TYR A 101 -24.35 -6.75 2.32
C TYR A 101 -25.72 -6.17 2.71
N ASN A 102 -26.59 -5.95 1.73
CA ASN A 102 -27.94 -5.41 1.93
C ASN A 102 -28.82 -6.36 2.75
N ARG A 103 -28.65 -7.67 2.57
CA ARG A 103 -29.35 -8.68 3.37
C ARG A 103 -28.94 -8.60 4.84
N TYR A 104 -27.64 -8.50 5.16
CA TYR A 104 -27.21 -8.34 6.54
C TYR A 104 -27.81 -7.07 7.16
N LEU A 105 -27.74 -5.94 6.47
CA LEU A 105 -28.31 -4.69 6.95
C LEU A 105 -29.83 -4.82 7.23
N SER A 106 -30.55 -5.55 6.38
CA SER A 106 -31.97 -5.84 6.60
C SER A 106 -32.21 -6.76 7.82
N ASP A 107 -31.40 -7.83 7.94
CA ASP A 107 -31.55 -8.82 9.01
C ASP A 107 -31.32 -8.22 10.41
N VAL A 108 -30.44 -7.21 10.51
CA VAL A 108 -30.20 -6.48 11.78
C VAL A 108 -31.26 -5.40 12.07
N GLY A 109 -32.25 -5.18 11.19
CA GLY A 109 -33.29 -4.16 11.34
C GLY A 109 -32.91 -2.79 10.81
N GLY A 110 -32.13 -2.74 9.76
CA GLY A 110 -31.65 -1.51 9.11
C GLY A 110 -30.63 -0.75 9.97
N ARG A 111 -30.37 0.51 9.62
CA ARG A 111 -29.35 1.34 10.29
C ARG A 111 -29.47 1.42 11.80
N ASN A 112 -30.71 1.39 12.33
CA ASN A 112 -30.96 1.49 13.79
C ASN A 112 -30.61 0.22 14.54
N GLY A 113 -30.59 -0.92 13.86
CA GLY A 113 -30.28 -2.23 14.45
C GLY A 113 -28.81 -2.63 14.31
N VAL A 114 -27.95 -1.82 13.65
CA VAL A 114 -26.52 -2.10 13.51
C VAL A 114 -25.88 -2.31 14.88
N PRO A 115 -25.16 -3.44 15.11
CA PRO A 115 -24.54 -3.72 16.41
C PRO A 115 -23.43 -2.75 16.78
N ASP A 116 -22.64 -2.29 15.78
CA ASP A 116 -21.54 -1.36 15.97
C ASP A 116 -22.06 0.04 16.33
N PRO A 117 -21.67 0.59 17.50
CA PRO A 117 -22.13 1.90 17.94
C PRO A 117 -21.56 3.08 17.11
N SER A 118 -20.46 2.88 16.38
CA SER A 118 -19.81 3.96 15.63
C SER A 118 -20.68 4.52 14.51
N CYS A 119 -21.51 3.67 13.88
CA CYS A 119 -22.39 4.09 12.80
C CYS A 119 -23.89 3.81 13.04
N ARG A 120 -24.25 3.20 14.18
CA ARG A 120 -25.66 2.90 14.46
C ARG A 120 -26.54 4.14 14.34
N GLY A 121 -27.61 4.04 13.56
CA GLY A 121 -28.59 5.10 13.37
C GLY A 121 -28.14 6.23 12.45
N ARG A 122 -26.91 6.22 11.96
CA ARG A 122 -26.40 7.26 11.06
C ARG A 122 -27.13 7.22 9.73
N GLU A 123 -27.47 8.40 9.19
CA GLU A 123 -28.22 8.52 7.93
C GLU A 123 -27.49 7.94 6.72
N TRP A 124 -26.17 7.99 6.72
CA TRP A 124 -25.31 7.47 5.66
C TRP A 124 -25.20 5.92 5.66
N VAL A 125 -25.70 5.25 6.70
CA VAL A 125 -25.81 3.79 6.68
C VAL A 125 -27.05 3.39 5.89
N ARG A 126 -26.86 2.90 4.68
CA ARG A 126 -27.90 2.60 3.68
C ARG A 126 -27.61 1.30 2.93
N PRO A 127 -28.61 0.71 2.26
CA PRO A 127 -28.35 -0.29 1.24
C PRO A 127 -27.42 0.26 0.15
N ILE A 128 -26.55 -0.60 -0.38
CA ILE A 128 -25.60 -0.27 -1.46
C ILE A 128 -26.09 -0.80 -2.80
N THR A 129 -25.53 -0.29 -3.88
CA THR A 129 -25.78 -0.71 -5.26
C THR A 129 -24.51 -1.34 -5.86
N GLU A 130 -24.64 -1.99 -7.02
CA GLU A 130 -23.46 -2.48 -7.77
C GLU A 130 -22.52 -1.31 -8.14
N LYS A 131 -23.08 -0.12 -8.40
CA LYS A 131 -22.28 1.08 -8.69
C LYS A 131 -21.42 1.50 -7.51
N ASP A 132 -21.94 1.50 -6.27
CA ASP A 132 -21.16 1.78 -5.07
C ASP A 132 -19.94 0.82 -4.98
N ALA A 133 -20.15 -0.46 -5.22
CA ALA A 133 -19.08 -1.46 -5.20
C ALA A 133 -18.03 -1.21 -6.31
N TYR A 134 -18.46 -0.90 -7.53
CA TYR A 134 -17.53 -0.61 -8.63
C TYR A 134 -16.79 0.72 -8.45
N LEU A 135 -17.41 1.73 -7.83
CA LEU A 135 -16.72 2.98 -7.46
C LEU A 135 -15.63 2.71 -6.41
N ARG A 136 -15.92 1.86 -5.40
CA ARG A 136 -14.88 1.41 -4.45
C ARG A 136 -13.73 0.68 -5.16
N PHE A 137 -14.03 -0.16 -6.12
CA PHE A 137 -12.99 -0.85 -6.89
C PHE A 137 -12.15 0.11 -7.70
N TYR A 138 -12.77 1.11 -8.31
CA TYR A 138 -12.07 2.16 -9.05
C TYR A 138 -11.13 2.94 -8.13
N GLN A 139 -11.59 3.35 -6.95
CA GLN A 139 -10.77 4.00 -5.93
C GLN A 139 -9.51 3.17 -5.60
N LEU A 140 -9.64 1.84 -5.41
CA LEU A 140 -8.48 0.98 -5.12
C LEU A 140 -7.50 0.88 -6.29
N VAL A 141 -7.99 0.92 -7.51
CA VAL A 141 -7.16 0.93 -8.73
C VAL A 141 -6.38 2.24 -8.83
N GLU A 142 -7.05 3.37 -8.51
CA GLU A 142 -6.49 4.73 -8.58
C GLU A 142 -5.58 5.10 -7.41
N LEU A 143 -5.46 4.28 -6.39
CA LEU A 143 -4.78 4.58 -5.12
C LEU A 143 -3.35 5.11 -5.28
N ALA A 144 -2.60 4.60 -6.26
CA ALA A 144 -1.26 5.07 -6.61
C ALA A 144 -1.21 5.85 -7.94
N SER A 145 -2.34 6.33 -8.39
CA SER A 145 -2.54 7.11 -9.62
C SER A 145 -3.22 8.45 -9.29
N GLN A 146 -4.42 8.72 -9.82
CA GLN A 146 -5.09 10.02 -9.62
C GLN A 146 -5.41 10.33 -8.16
N ASP A 147 -5.60 9.35 -7.31
CA ASP A 147 -5.93 9.57 -5.89
C ASP A 147 -4.82 10.34 -5.15
N VAL A 148 -3.56 10.25 -5.58
CA VAL A 148 -2.45 11.05 -5.00
C VAL A 148 -2.52 12.53 -5.37
N ALA A 149 -3.38 12.91 -6.32
CA ALA A 149 -3.56 14.27 -6.83
C ALA A 149 -4.97 14.84 -6.59
N ILE A 150 -5.85 14.18 -5.82
CA ILE A 150 -7.24 14.63 -5.58
C ILE A 150 -7.33 16.12 -5.26
N PRO A 151 -6.58 16.70 -4.28
CA PRO A 151 -6.69 18.13 -4.00
C PRO A 151 -6.24 19.01 -5.18
N GLY A 152 -5.24 18.56 -5.92
CA GLY A 152 -4.72 19.26 -7.10
C GLY A 152 -5.69 19.26 -8.26
N ILE A 153 -6.37 18.15 -8.52
CA ILE A 153 -7.37 18.00 -9.59
C ILE A 153 -8.64 18.76 -9.22
N ALA A 154 -9.18 18.49 -8.05
CA ALA A 154 -10.42 19.15 -7.60
C ALA A 154 -10.25 20.67 -7.40
N GLY A 155 -9.06 21.11 -7.01
CA GLY A 155 -8.74 22.54 -6.79
C GLY A 155 -8.33 23.31 -8.05
N ALA A 156 -8.13 22.64 -9.20
CA ALA A 156 -7.61 23.29 -10.41
C ALA A 156 -8.57 24.34 -10.99
N GLN A 157 -8.15 25.61 -10.97
CA GLN A 157 -8.89 26.73 -11.57
C GLN A 157 -7.96 27.56 -12.44
N PRO A 158 -8.44 28.04 -13.62
CA PRO A 158 -7.64 28.89 -14.48
C PRO A 158 -7.34 30.23 -13.82
N PRO A 159 -6.16 30.82 -14.08
CA PRO A 159 -5.82 32.13 -13.55
C PRO A 159 -6.78 33.21 -14.04
N THR A 160 -7.22 34.11 -13.14
CA THR A 160 -8.06 35.23 -13.50
C THR A 160 -7.28 36.28 -14.33
N PRO A 161 -7.81 36.80 -15.43
CA PRO A 161 -7.11 37.75 -16.32
C PRO A 161 -6.66 39.06 -15.68
N SER A 162 -7.19 39.42 -14.51
CA SER A 162 -7.07 40.76 -13.91
C SER A 162 -6.03 40.91 -12.80
N VAL A 163 -5.29 39.89 -12.43
CA VAL A 163 -4.24 40.01 -11.42
C VAL A 163 -2.87 39.73 -12.06
N ARG A 164 -2.19 40.82 -12.53
CA ARG A 164 -0.72 40.80 -12.47
C ARG A 164 -0.36 40.68 -10.99
N VAL A 165 -0.16 39.46 -10.52
CA VAL A 165 0.57 39.23 -9.30
C VAL A 165 2.02 39.57 -9.63
N PRO A 166 2.60 40.69 -9.11
CA PRO A 166 4.03 40.95 -9.22
C PRO A 166 4.68 39.80 -8.42
N GLY A 167 5.37 38.91 -9.12
CA GLY A 167 5.97 37.72 -8.51
C GLY A 167 5.10 36.45 -8.63
N ALA A 168 4.27 36.30 -9.68
CA ALA A 168 3.88 34.95 -10.15
C ALA A 168 5.18 34.23 -10.46
N SER A 169 5.74 33.59 -9.43
CA SER A 169 7.02 32.95 -9.45
C SER A 169 7.00 31.89 -10.56
N SER A 170 7.91 32.03 -11.51
CA SER A 170 8.34 30.91 -12.32
C SER A 170 8.53 29.73 -11.37
N LEU A 171 7.99 28.57 -11.74
CA LEU A 171 8.16 27.32 -10.98
C LEU A 171 9.65 27.18 -10.63
N ASP A 172 9.96 27.12 -9.34
CA ASP A 172 11.31 26.80 -8.88
C ASP A 172 11.51 25.29 -9.10
N VAL A 173 12.12 24.96 -10.22
CA VAL A 173 12.30 23.57 -10.67
C VAL A 173 13.01 22.72 -9.62
N THR A 174 14.13 23.22 -9.07
CA THR A 174 14.92 22.46 -8.09
C THR A 174 14.11 22.22 -6.82
N LYS A 175 13.55 23.27 -6.24
CA LYS A 175 12.78 23.16 -5.01
C LYS A 175 11.53 22.27 -5.18
N THR A 176 10.88 22.34 -6.35
CA THR A 176 9.70 21.51 -6.64
C THR A 176 10.11 20.05 -6.82
N ALA A 177 11.19 19.78 -7.55
CA ALA A 177 11.70 18.42 -7.74
C ALA A 177 12.14 17.79 -6.40
N ASP A 178 12.86 18.53 -5.57
CA ASP A 178 13.25 18.08 -4.23
C ASP A 178 12.01 17.79 -3.33
N ALA A 179 11.01 18.67 -3.39
CA ALA A 179 9.77 18.47 -2.64
C ALA A 179 8.99 17.24 -3.11
N LEU A 180 8.95 16.98 -4.43
CA LEU A 180 8.34 15.79 -5.01
C LEU A 180 9.13 14.54 -4.64
N SER A 181 10.47 14.57 -4.69
CA SER A 181 11.31 13.42 -4.34
C SER A 181 11.19 13.03 -2.87
N ASN A 182 10.91 13.98 -1.99
CA ASN A 182 10.69 13.73 -0.56
C ASN A 182 9.28 13.24 -0.24
N LYS A 183 8.29 13.50 -1.11
CA LYS A 183 6.88 13.20 -0.83
C LYS A 183 6.29 12.09 -1.70
N LEU A 184 6.75 11.87 -2.93
CA LEU A 184 6.24 10.82 -3.82
C LEU A 184 6.64 9.40 -3.40
N PRO A 185 7.76 9.15 -2.69
CA PRO A 185 7.97 7.88 -2.00
C PRO A 185 6.95 7.62 -0.87
N LEU A 186 5.84 8.33 -0.87
CA LEU A 186 4.69 8.20 0.05
C LEU A 186 4.01 6.83 0.04
N MET A 187 4.29 6.02 -0.96
CA MET A 187 4.08 4.60 -0.83
C MET A 187 4.95 3.98 0.30
N GLY A 188 5.80 4.80 0.96
CA GLY A 188 6.43 4.49 2.24
C GLY A 188 5.46 4.37 3.44
N ALA A 189 4.22 4.89 3.32
CA ALA A 189 3.18 4.66 4.32
C ALA A 189 2.62 3.24 4.26
N ILE A 190 2.57 2.60 3.09
CA ILE A 190 2.27 1.19 2.92
C ILE A 190 3.48 0.48 2.33
N GLY A 191 3.85 -0.61 2.95
CA GLY A 191 4.97 -1.42 2.50
C GLY A 191 4.59 -2.90 2.45
N SER A 192 5.57 -3.74 2.25
CA SER A 192 5.38 -5.18 2.32
C SER A 192 6.72 -5.88 2.31
N ASN A 193 6.75 -7.12 2.81
CA ASN A 193 7.79 -8.08 2.49
C ASN A 193 7.15 -9.30 1.84
N ALA A 194 7.78 -9.84 0.82
CA ALA A 194 7.43 -11.16 0.32
C ALA A 194 8.70 -11.94 -0.05
N VAL A 195 8.72 -13.22 0.31
CA VAL A 195 9.80 -14.14 0.00
C VAL A 195 9.20 -15.42 -0.55
N ALA A 196 9.49 -15.73 -1.81
CA ALA A 196 9.16 -17.02 -2.40
C ALA A 196 10.43 -17.87 -2.50
N VAL A 197 10.41 -19.03 -1.87
CA VAL A 197 11.52 -19.98 -1.86
C VAL A 197 11.15 -21.16 -2.74
N GLY A 198 11.98 -21.45 -3.73
CA GLY A 198 11.85 -22.60 -4.59
C GLY A 198 12.47 -23.86 -3.94
N LYS A 199 12.34 -24.99 -4.63
CA LYS A 199 12.84 -26.29 -4.15
C LYS A 199 14.33 -26.31 -3.80
N GLY A 200 15.14 -25.46 -4.43
CA GLY A 200 16.58 -25.35 -4.14
C GLY A 200 16.87 -24.67 -2.80
N GLY A 201 15.96 -23.81 -2.33
CA GLY A 201 16.10 -23.10 -1.06
C GLY A 201 15.31 -23.70 0.10
N THR A 202 14.46 -24.70 -0.14
CA THR A 202 13.71 -25.40 0.93
C THR A 202 14.46 -26.64 1.42
N ARG A 203 14.25 -26.99 2.68
CA ARG A 203 14.91 -28.15 3.31
C ARG A 203 14.51 -29.49 2.69
N ASP A 204 13.28 -29.61 2.20
CA ASP A 204 12.80 -30.86 1.60
C ASP A 204 13.23 -31.03 0.12
N HIS A 205 13.77 -29.98 -0.49
CA HIS A 205 14.19 -29.92 -1.89
C HIS A 205 13.11 -30.36 -2.92
N LYS A 206 11.85 -30.20 -2.57
CA LYS A 206 10.71 -30.66 -3.38
C LYS A 206 9.67 -29.58 -3.61
N HIS A 207 9.25 -28.93 -2.53
CA HIS A 207 8.12 -28.00 -2.56
C HIS A 207 8.61 -26.57 -2.40
N GLY A 208 7.82 -25.62 -2.89
CA GLY A 208 8.06 -24.21 -2.62
C GLY A 208 7.54 -23.79 -1.23
N LEU A 209 7.88 -22.57 -0.84
CA LEU A 209 7.42 -21.94 0.37
C LEU A 209 7.27 -20.44 0.12
N LEU A 210 6.15 -19.85 0.55
CA LEU A 210 5.91 -18.42 0.45
C LEU A 210 5.77 -17.80 1.84
N LEU A 211 6.44 -16.67 2.04
CA LEU A 211 6.09 -15.65 3.02
C LEU A 211 5.40 -14.49 2.30
N GLY A 212 4.21 -14.11 2.75
CA GLY A 212 3.59 -12.83 2.43
C GLY A 212 3.43 -12.02 3.72
N ASN A 213 3.90 -10.79 3.73
CA ASN A 213 3.79 -9.87 4.86
C ASN A 213 3.55 -8.44 4.37
N PRO A 214 2.32 -8.12 3.91
CA PRO A 214 1.97 -6.74 3.58
C PRO A 214 1.94 -5.87 4.83
N HIS A 215 2.46 -4.65 4.72
CA HIS A 215 2.37 -3.59 5.73
C HIS A 215 1.32 -2.59 5.27
N PHE A 216 0.14 -2.71 5.85
CA PHE A 216 -1.04 -1.96 5.47
C PHE A 216 -1.71 -1.34 6.70
N PRO A 217 -2.64 -0.38 6.50
CA PRO A 217 -3.36 0.25 7.61
C PRO A 217 -4.08 -0.76 8.50
N TRP A 218 -4.02 -0.53 9.80
CA TRP A 218 -4.81 -1.26 10.80
C TRP A 218 -6.17 -0.62 11.06
N VAL A 219 -6.41 0.53 10.44
CA VAL A 219 -7.64 1.32 10.53
C VAL A 219 -8.10 1.73 9.13
N GLY A 220 -9.37 2.06 8.96
CA GLY A 220 -9.90 2.51 7.67
C GLY A 220 -10.25 1.39 6.70
N PRO A 221 -10.62 1.74 5.45
CA PRO A 221 -11.12 0.80 4.45
C PRO A 221 -10.01 0.02 3.71
N GLU A 222 -8.73 0.40 3.84
CA GLU A 222 -7.58 -0.30 3.24
C GLU A 222 -7.10 -1.50 4.07
N ARG A 223 -7.91 -1.97 5.02
CA ARG A 223 -7.66 -3.19 5.78
C ARG A 223 -7.92 -4.44 4.94
N PHE A 224 -7.29 -5.54 5.34
CA PHE A 224 -7.59 -6.86 4.78
C PHE A 224 -8.70 -7.58 5.57
N TYR A 225 -9.52 -8.34 4.83
CA TYR A 225 -10.50 -9.27 5.36
C TYR A 225 -10.15 -10.68 4.89
N GLN A 226 -9.90 -11.60 5.81
CA GLN A 226 -9.50 -12.98 5.52
C GLN A 226 -10.74 -13.87 5.35
N ALA A 227 -10.74 -14.66 4.27
CA ALA A 227 -11.79 -15.65 4.01
C ALA A 227 -11.30 -16.76 3.07
N GLN A 228 -11.82 -17.98 3.28
CA GLN A 228 -11.76 -19.03 2.26
C GLN A 228 -13.03 -19.01 1.41
N ALA A 229 -12.86 -19.01 0.10
CA ALA A 229 -13.93 -19.03 -0.90
C ALA A 229 -13.92 -20.34 -1.68
N THR A 230 -15.05 -21.08 -1.65
CA THR A 230 -15.16 -22.38 -2.30
C THR A 230 -16.40 -22.49 -3.19
N ILE A 231 -16.21 -22.77 -4.47
CA ILE A 231 -17.22 -23.28 -5.39
C ILE A 231 -16.77 -24.70 -5.79
N PRO A 232 -17.42 -25.76 -5.32
CA PRO A 232 -16.96 -27.14 -5.56
C PRO A 232 -16.66 -27.46 -7.02
N GLY A 233 -15.44 -27.92 -7.29
CA GLY A 233 -14.99 -28.26 -8.63
C GLY A 233 -14.60 -27.07 -9.52
N LYS A 234 -14.72 -25.81 -9.03
CA LYS A 234 -14.43 -24.60 -9.82
C LYS A 234 -13.46 -23.66 -9.13
N LEU A 235 -13.65 -23.40 -7.85
CA LEU A 235 -12.84 -22.45 -7.06
C LEU A 235 -12.60 -23.03 -5.67
N ASP A 236 -11.37 -22.93 -5.18
CA ASP A 236 -11.02 -23.22 -3.80
C ASP A 236 -9.75 -22.40 -3.46
N VAL A 237 -9.95 -21.28 -2.80
CA VAL A 237 -8.93 -20.27 -2.52
C VAL A 237 -9.12 -19.74 -1.11
N GLU A 238 -8.02 -19.56 -0.38
CA GLU A 238 -7.96 -18.93 0.94
C GLU A 238 -7.02 -17.74 0.90
N GLY A 239 -7.35 -16.70 1.60
CA GLY A 239 -6.48 -15.53 1.71
C GLY A 239 -7.22 -14.30 2.19
N ALA A 240 -6.70 -13.14 1.82
CA ALA A 240 -7.24 -11.87 2.23
C ALA A 240 -7.44 -10.92 1.05
N SER A 241 -8.46 -10.07 1.20
CA SER A 241 -8.81 -9.03 0.23
C SER A 241 -8.93 -7.70 0.93
N LEU A 242 -8.60 -6.61 0.25
CA LEU A 242 -8.94 -5.27 0.73
C LEU A 242 -10.47 -5.16 0.90
N PHE A 243 -10.89 -4.37 1.88
CA PHE A 243 -12.30 -4.24 2.21
C PHE A 243 -13.15 -3.86 0.99
N GLY A 244 -14.26 -4.56 0.85
CA GLY A 244 -15.20 -4.39 -0.25
C GLY A 244 -14.97 -5.28 -1.48
N VAL A 245 -13.81 -5.93 -1.62
CA VAL A 245 -13.43 -6.73 -2.81
C VAL A 245 -13.77 -8.21 -2.62
N PRO A 246 -14.68 -8.81 -3.42
CA PRO A 246 -15.11 -10.18 -3.24
C PRO A 246 -14.27 -11.24 -4.02
N VAL A 247 -12.97 -10.97 -4.21
CA VAL A 247 -11.96 -11.90 -4.75
C VAL A 247 -10.73 -11.86 -3.85
N VAL A 248 -9.95 -12.94 -3.81
CA VAL A 248 -8.75 -12.99 -2.97
C VAL A 248 -7.60 -12.26 -3.66
N LEU A 249 -7.04 -11.24 -2.99
CA LEU A 249 -5.91 -10.47 -3.52
C LEU A 249 -4.55 -11.06 -3.13
N ILE A 250 -4.43 -11.59 -1.93
CA ILE A 250 -3.22 -12.23 -1.38
C ILE A 250 -3.65 -13.54 -0.73
N GLY A 251 -3.05 -14.66 -1.11
CA GLY A 251 -3.48 -15.93 -0.54
C GLY A 251 -2.85 -17.16 -1.20
N HIS A 252 -3.61 -18.23 -1.19
CA HIS A 252 -3.19 -19.48 -1.85
C HIS A 252 -4.37 -20.32 -2.31
N THR A 253 -4.12 -21.07 -3.37
CA THR A 253 -4.92 -22.21 -3.80
C THR A 253 -4.33 -23.50 -3.23
N LYS A 254 -4.80 -24.64 -3.74
CA LYS A 254 -4.25 -25.94 -3.39
C LYS A 254 -2.78 -26.11 -3.76
N SER A 255 -2.27 -25.38 -4.75
CA SER A 255 -0.96 -25.63 -5.35
C SER A 255 -0.11 -24.37 -5.58
N LEU A 256 -0.69 -23.20 -5.55
CA LEU A 256 -0.03 -21.91 -5.70
C LEU A 256 -0.28 -21.06 -4.46
N ALA A 257 0.74 -20.31 -4.01
CA ALA A 257 0.61 -19.24 -3.02
C ALA A 257 1.25 -17.97 -3.59
N TRP A 258 0.62 -16.81 -3.33
CA TRP A 258 1.13 -15.52 -3.81
C TRP A 258 0.93 -14.41 -2.79
N SER A 259 1.75 -13.40 -2.91
CA SER A 259 1.67 -12.14 -2.19
C SER A 259 2.08 -11.00 -3.09
N HIS A 260 1.79 -9.80 -2.65
CA HIS A 260 2.16 -8.58 -3.34
C HIS A 260 3.02 -7.67 -2.46
N THR A 261 3.88 -6.88 -3.11
CA THR A 261 4.58 -5.76 -2.50
C THR A 261 4.35 -4.52 -3.35
N VAL A 262 4.26 -3.34 -2.74
CA VAL A 262 4.12 -2.11 -3.51
C VAL A 262 5.31 -1.95 -4.45
N SER A 263 5.04 -1.67 -5.73
CA SER A 263 6.04 -1.47 -6.78
C SER A 263 6.57 -0.04 -6.77
N THR A 264 7.82 0.15 -7.20
CA THR A 264 8.42 1.46 -7.43
C THR A 264 7.98 2.12 -8.73
N ALA A 265 7.34 1.38 -9.64
CA ALA A 265 6.93 1.90 -10.94
C ALA A 265 5.87 2.99 -10.81
N PHE A 266 6.11 4.13 -11.44
CA PHE A 266 5.09 5.16 -11.57
C PHE A 266 3.96 4.68 -12.48
N ARG A 267 2.73 4.92 -12.07
CA ARG A 267 1.51 4.52 -12.79
C ARG A 267 0.90 5.69 -13.57
N PHE A 268 1.56 6.83 -13.54
CA PHE A 268 1.13 8.06 -14.20
C PHE A 268 2.35 8.88 -14.64
N THR A 269 2.10 9.83 -15.55
CA THR A 269 3.07 10.88 -15.87
C THR A 269 2.39 12.25 -15.90
N PRO A 270 2.97 13.28 -15.24
CA PRO A 270 2.57 14.65 -15.48
C PRO A 270 2.97 15.10 -16.89
N TYR A 271 2.09 15.90 -17.52
CA TYR A 271 2.39 16.66 -18.74
C TYR A 271 2.37 18.14 -18.43
N GLN A 272 3.45 18.84 -18.73
CA GLN A 272 3.48 20.29 -18.68
C GLN A 272 3.00 20.86 -20.01
N LEU A 273 1.93 21.64 -19.97
CA LEU A 273 1.27 22.23 -21.13
C LEU A 273 1.82 23.64 -21.39
N THR A 274 1.96 24.01 -22.66
CA THR A 274 2.16 25.38 -23.10
C THR A 274 0.80 25.98 -23.47
N LEU A 275 0.42 27.07 -22.80
CA LEU A 275 -0.89 27.70 -23.02
C LEU A 275 -0.82 28.81 -24.06
N VAL A 276 -1.96 29.02 -24.77
CA VAL A 276 -2.11 30.13 -25.71
C VAL A 276 -2.20 31.45 -24.94
N PRO A 277 -1.37 32.46 -25.24
CA PRO A 277 -1.43 33.75 -24.58
C PRO A 277 -2.84 34.36 -24.58
N GLY A 278 -3.33 34.76 -23.41
CA GLY A 278 -4.66 35.31 -23.22
C GLY A 278 -5.80 34.28 -23.18
N SER A 279 -5.51 32.98 -23.35
CA SER A 279 -6.51 31.91 -23.27
C SER A 279 -6.00 30.78 -22.33
N PRO A 280 -6.19 30.91 -21.02
CA PRO A 280 -5.60 29.96 -20.04
C PRO A 280 -6.21 28.56 -20.10
N THR A 281 -7.28 28.35 -20.86
CA THR A 281 -7.94 27.07 -21.09
C THR A 281 -7.69 26.49 -22.48
N THR A 282 -6.76 27.11 -23.25
CA THR A 282 -6.33 26.61 -24.56
C THR A 282 -4.84 26.32 -24.53
N TYR A 283 -4.44 25.13 -24.93
CA TYR A 283 -3.04 24.69 -24.95
C TYR A 283 -2.60 24.37 -26.38
N LEU A 284 -1.29 24.35 -26.60
CA LEU A 284 -0.71 24.04 -27.90
C LEU A 284 -0.29 22.58 -27.99
N VAL A 285 -0.55 21.95 -29.13
CA VAL A 285 0.02 20.67 -29.54
C VAL A 285 0.55 20.80 -30.96
N ASP A 286 1.84 20.58 -31.17
CA ASP A 286 2.53 20.77 -32.46
C ASP A 286 2.22 22.13 -33.09
N GLY A 287 2.21 23.17 -32.26
CA GLY A 287 1.90 24.54 -32.66
C GLY A 287 0.43 24.83 -32.96
N LYS A 288 -0.47 23.85 -32.80
CA LYS A 288 -1.92 24.01 -33.00
C LYS A 288 -2.63 24.20 -31.67
N PRO A 289 -3.58 25.15 -31.57
CA PRO A 289 -4.36 25.32 -30.36
C PRO A 289 -5.40 24.20 -30.17
N GLU A 290 -5.47 23.65 -28.95
CA GLU A 290 -6.51 22.73 -28.51
C GLU A 290 -7.20 23.28 -27.26
N GLN A 291 -8.54 23.23 -27.24
CA GLN A 291 -9.33 23.67 -26.11
C GLN A 291 -9.41 22.58 -25.06
N MET A 292 -9.17 22.91 -23.79
CA MET A 292 -9.46 22.02 -22.68
C MET A 292 -10.96 21.72 -22.64
N THR A 293 -11.30 20.47 -22.33
CA THR A 293 -12.68 20.12 -21.98
C THR A 293 -12.95 20.57 -20.55
N SER A 294 -14.19 21.00 -20.28
CA SER A 294 -14.60 21.43 -18.96
C SER A 294 -15.93 20.81 -18.57
N ARG A 295 -16.08 20.50 -17.29
CA ARG A 295 -17.30 19.95 -16.70
C ARG A 295 -17.62 20.69 -15.42
N THR A 296 -18.84 21.24 -15.31
CA THR A 296 -19.34 21.77 -14.04
C THR A 296 -19.90 20.63 -13.23
N VAL A 297 -19.26 20.38 -12.10
CA VAL A 297 -19.61 19.33 -11.11
C VAL A 297 -20.33 19.99 -9.95
N THR A 298 -21.42 19.38 -9.46
CA THR A 298 -22.21 19.90 -8.35
C THR A 298 -22.36 18.85 -7.25
N VAL A 299 -22.01 19.21 -6.03
CA VAL A 299 -22.11 18.38 -4.83
C VAL A 299 -23.04 19.01 -3.79
N GLN A 300 -23.59 18.21 -2.88
CA GLN A 300 -24.42 18.69 -1.78
C GLN A 300 -23.56 18.92 -0.54
N VAL A 301 -23.64 20.09 0.04
CA VAL A 301 -22.80 20.50 1.17
C VAL A 301 -23.68 20.86 2.37
N ARG A 302 -23.30 20.37 3.55
CA ARG A 302 -23.90 20.78 4.82
C ARG A 302 -23.36 22.15 5.23
N ARG A 303 -24.25 23.11 5.36
CA ARG A 303 -23.93 24.48 5.79
C ARG A 303 -23.81 24.54 7.32
N PRO A 304 -23.21 25.63 7.86
CA PRO A 304 -23.09 25.82 9.31
C PRO A 304 -24.44 25.84 10.08
N ASP A 305 -25.52 26.23 9.40
CA ASP A 305 -26.88 26.20 9.97
C ASP A 305 -27.53 24.80 9.93
N GLY A 306 -26.81 23.78 9.42
CA GLY A 306 -27.31 22.41 9.29
C GLY A 306 -28.09 22.14 8.00
N SER A 307 -28.45 23.16 7.20
CA SER A 307 -29.13 22.98 5.92
C SER A 307 -28.21 22.36 4.88
N LEU A 308 -28.79 21.73 3.86
CA LEU A 308 -28.07 21.25 2.68
C LEU A 308 -28.23 22.26 1.53
N GLY A 309 -27.18 22.42 0.75
CA GLY A 309 -27.23 23.24 -0.44
C GLY A 309 -26.19 22.81 -1.48
N PRO A 310 -26.45 23.11 -2.77
CA PRO A 310 -25.51 22.76 -3.82
C PRO A 310 -24.27 23.66 -3.77
N GLN A 311 -23.13 23.09 -4.09
CA GLN A 311 -21.89 23.79 -4.41
C GLN A 311 -21.35 23.25 -5.72
N SER A 312 -20.97 24.16 -6.63
CA SER A 312 -20.51 23.80 -7.97
C SER A 312 -19.07 24.23 -8.19
N ARG A 313 -18.34 23.45 -8.96
CA ARG A 313 -16.96 23.74 -9.40
C ARG A 313 -16.80 23.27 -10.84
N THR A 314 -16.11 24.05 -11.68
CA THR A 314 -15.74 23.59 -13.03
C THR A 314 -14.39 22.91 -12.97
N LEU A 315 -14.31 21.67 -13.44
CA LEU A 315 -13.07 20.89 -13.57
C LEU A 315 -12.67 20.82 -15.04
N TYR A 316 -11.37 20.77 -15.29
CA TYR A 316 -10.79 20.84 -16.62
C TYR A 316 -9.97 19.60 -16.93
N SER A 317 -10.02 19.20 -18.21
CA SER A 317 -9.27 18.03 -18.70
C SER A 317 -8.71 18.29 -20.09
N THR A 318 -7.69 17.55 -20.46
CA THR A 318 -7.01 17.59 -21.76
C THR A 318 -6.97 16.21 -22.38
N ARG A 319 -6.35 16.05 -23.56
CA ARG A 319 -6.04 14.73 -24.14
C ARG A 319 -5.16 13.86 -23.24
N TYR A 320 -4.41 14.47 -22.32
CA TYR A 320 -3.50 13.79 -21.39
C TYR A 320 -4.17 13.44 -20.06
N GLY A 321 -5.40 13.88 -19.81
CA GLY A 321 -6.12 13.67 -18.56
C GLY A 321 -6.47 14.96 -17.82
N PRO A 322 -6.87 14.89 -16.53
CA PRO A 322 -7.30 16.05 -15.75
C PRO A 322 -6.17 17.06 -15.53
N ILE A 323 -6.54 18.35 -15.48
CA ILE A 323 -5.63 19.41 -15.01
C ILE A 323 -5.46 19.28 -13.51
N MET A 324 -4.22 19.44 -13.04
CA MET A 324 -3.89 19.45 -11.61
C MET A 324 -3.03 20.65 -11.25
N THR A 325 -3.20 21.18 -10.05
CA THR A 325 -2.43 22.30 -9.47
C THR A 325 -1.55 21.90 -8.29
N SER A 326 -1.60 20.65 -7.90
CA SER A 326 -0.64 20.05 -6.96
C SER A 326 -0.57 18.52 -7.16
N LEU A 327 0.56 17.95 -6.78
CA LEU A 327 0.80 16.51 -6.73
C LEU A 327 1.34 16.20 -5.33
N VAL A 328 0.71 15.30 -4.59
CA VAL A 328 1.01 14.99 -3.18
C VAL A 328 1.19 16.25 -2.30
N GLY A 329 0.38 17.26 -2.57
CA GLY A 329 0.44 18.56 -1.88
C GLY A 329 1.64 19.45 -2.26
N VAL A 330 2.45 19.06 -3.26
CA VAL A 330 3.47 19.94 -3.85
C VAL A 330 2.84 20.77 -4.96
N PRO A 331 2.91 22.12 -4.91
CA PRO A 331 2.28 22.98 -5.87
C PRO A 331 2.82 22.82 -7.29
N LEU A 332 1.93 22.72 -8.27
CA LEU A 332 2.18 22.74 -9.73
C LEU A 332 1.27 23.81 -10.35
N PRO A 333 1.67 25.09 -10.32
CA PRO A 333 0.76 26.19 -10.56
C PRO A 333 0.23 26.24 -11.98
N TRP A 334 -1.09 26.49 -12.13
CA TRP A 334 -1.69 26.87 -13.39
C TRP A 334 -1.48 28.37 -13.60
N THR A 335 -0.62 28.71 -14.54
CA THR A 335 -0.24 30.09 -14.88
C THR A 335 -0.90 30.56 -16.19
N PRO A 336 -0.78 31.83 -16.59
CA PRO A 336 -1.27 32.28 -17.92
C PRO A 336 -0.56 31.62 -19.10
N VAL A 337 0.57 30.96 -18.89
CA VAL A 337 1.42 30.40 -19.97
C VAL A 337 1.67 28.89 -19.84
N SER A 338 1.39 28.30 -18.69
CA SER A 338 1.56 26.85 -18.48
C SER A 338 0.60 26.27 -17.48
N ALA A 339 0.28 25.00 -17.63
CA ALA A 339 -0.51 24.18 -16.69
C ALA A 339 0.03 22.76 -16.68
N PHE A 340 -0.45 21.92 -15.75
CA PHE A 340 -0.07 20.52 -15.67
C PHE A 340 -1.32 19.63 -15.80
N ALA A 341 -1.19 18.57 -16.61
CA ALA A 341 -2.19 17.51 -16.71
C ALA A 341 -1.60 16.20 -16.26
N MET A 342 -2.43 15.25 -15.81
CA MET A 342 -2.00 13.93 -15.35
C MET A 342 -2.50 12.84 -16.29
N ALA A 343 -1.58 12.16 -16.97
CA ALA A 343 -1.91 10.93 -17.68
C ALA A 343 -1.75 9.73 -16.76
N ASP A 344 -2.71 8.81 -16.80
CA ASP A 344 -2.86 7.73 -15.84
C ASP A 344 -3.03 6.37 -16.55
N ALA A 345 -2.15 5.44 -16.22
CA ALA A 345 -2.16 4.07 -16.78
C ALA A 345 -3.26 3.18 -16.20
N ASN A 346 -3.84 3.57 -15.07
CA ASN A 346 -4.91 2.84 -14.41
C ASN A 346 -6.32 3.34 -14.75
N ALA A 347 -6.47 4.48 -15.45
CA ALA A 347 -7.78 5.09 -15.73
C ALA A 347 -8.82 4.13 -16.33
N ASP A 348 -8.38 3.14 -17.12
CA ASP A 348 -9.23 2.14 -17.77
C ASP A 348 -9.01 0.70 -17.24
N ASN A 349 -8.40 0.52 -16.05
CA ASN A 349 -7.93 -0.79 -15.57
C ASN A 349 -8.98 -1.59 -14.79
N PHE A 350 -10.14 -1.92 -15.38
CA PHE A 350 -11.08 -2.88 -14.77
C PHE A 350 -10.74 -4.37 -15.07
N ARG A 351 -9.74 -4.64 -15.89
CA ARG A 351 -9.20 -5.98 -16.11
C ARG A 351 -8.52 -6.60 -14.89
N VAL A 352 -8.18 -5.78 -13.88
CA VAL A 352 -7.65 -6.21 -12.59
C VAL A 352 -8.49 -7.30 -11.92
N PHE A 353 -9.83 -7.24 -12.02
CA PHE A 353 -10.71 -8.23 -11.40
C PHE A 353 -10.75 -9.56 -12.16
N ASN A 354 -10.58 -9.52 -13.48
CA ASN A 354 -10.38 -10.72 -14.27
C ASN A 354 -9.04 -11.40 -13.93
N HIS A 355 -8.00 -10.58 -13.72
CA HIS A 355 -6.68 -11.03 -13.29
C HIS A 355 -6.80 -11.82 -11.99
N PHE A 356 -7.26 -11.18 -10.89
CA PHE A 356 -7.36 -11.85 -9.59
C PHE A 356 -8.30 -13.05 -9.61
N LEU A 357 -9.41 -13.00 -10.35
CA LEU A 357 -10.29 -14.17 -10.49
C LEU A 357 -9.57 -15.36 -11.14
N GLU A 358 -8.68 -15.16 -12.11
CA GLU A 358 -7.88 -16.24 -12.71
C GLU A 358 -6.76 -16.69 -11.78
N THR A 359 -6.10 -15.78 -11.06
CA THR A 359 -5.10 -16.09 -10.02
C THR A 359 -5.71 -16.97 -8.92
N ASP A 360 -6.93 -16.68 -8.47
CA ASP A 360 -7.69 -17.49 -7.51
C ASP A 360 -7.92 -18.96 -7.95
N MET A 361 -7.74 -19.25 -9.24
CA MET A 361 -7.85 -20.60 -9.82
C MET A 361 -6.51 -21.16 -10.27
N ALA A 362 -5.43 -20.36 -10.28
CA ALA A 362 -4.11 -20.77 -10.74
C ALA A 362 -3.48 -21.84 -9.83
N GLN A 363 -2.66 -22.72 -10.41
CA GLN A 363 -2.06 -23.85 -9.70
C GLN A 363 -0.53 -23.92 -9.82
N SER A 364 0.10 -22.96 -10.50
CA SER A 364 1.55 -22.89 -10.64
C SER A 364 2.04 -21.48 -10.92
N VAL A 365 3.30 -21.20 -10.61
CA VAL A 365 3.96 -19.92 -10.91
C VAL A 365 4.01 -19.63 -12.44
N GLN A 366 4.01 -20.66 -13.29
CA GLN A 366 3.94 -20.48 -14.75
C GLN A 366 2.56 -19.98 -15.18
N GLN A 367 1.49 -20.53 -14.58
CA GLN A 367 0.12 -20.04 -14.83
C GLN A 367 -0.02 -18.59 -14.35
N GLU A 368 0.51 -18.28 -13.18
CA GLU A 368 0.49 -16.91 -12.65
C GLU A 368 1.19 -15.94 -13.59
N LEU A 369 2.40 -16.25 -14.07
CA LEU A 369 3.07 -15.41 -15.05
C LEU A 369 2.26 -15.25 -16.35
N ALA A 370 1.59 -16.29 -16.80
CA ALA A 370 0.75 -16.21 -17.98
C ALA A 370 -0.48 -15.29 -17.76
N ILE A 371 -1.06 -15.30 -16.55
CA ILE A 371 -2.17 -14.42 -16.16
C ILE A 371 -1.69 -12.97 -16.11
N LEU A 372 -0.54 -12.71 -15.47
CA LEU A 372 0.09 -11.39 -15.41
C LEU A 372 0.27 -10.81 -16.83
N LYS A 373 0.86 -11.59 -17.74
CA LYS A 373 1.09 -11.19 -19.14
C LYS A 373 -0.20 -11.01 -19.95
N LYS A 374 -1.23 -11.79 -19.64
CA LYS A 374 -2.52 -11.73 -20.35
C LYS A 374 -3.31 -10.47 -20.02
N TYR A 375 -3.28 -10.04 -18.77
CA TYR A 375 -4.15 -8.98 -18.30
C TYR A 375 -3.42 -7.65 -18.07
N GLU A 376 -2.13 -7.67 -17.75
CA GLU A 376 -1.41 -6.46 -17.26
C GLU A 376 -2.28 -5.67 -16.27
N GLY A 377 -3.06 -6.42 -15.47
CA GLY A 377 -4.13 -5.85 -14.65
C GLY A 377 -3.68 -5.37 -13.28
N ILE A 378 -2.46 -5.70 -12.86
CA ILE A 378 -1.95 -5.27 -11.55
C ILE A 378 -1.77 -3.75 -11.55
N PRO A 379 -2.46 -3.03 -10.64
CA PRO A 379 -2.48 -1.57 -10.71
C PRO A 379 -1.21 -0.91 -10.13
N TRP A 380 -0.61 -1.47 -9.06
CA TRP A 380 0.49 -0.78 -8.36
C TRP A 380 1.36 -1.70 -7.48
N VAL A 381 1.34 -3.00 -7.68
CA VAL A 381 2.14 -3.94 -6.87
C VAL A 381 2.98 -4.89 -7.73
N ASN A 382 4.06 -5.40 -7.14
CA ASN A 382 4.78 -6.58 -7.60
C ASN A 382 4.01 -7.84 -7.23
N THR A 383 4.24 -8.93 -7.94
CA THR A 383 3.74 -10.28 -7.60
C THR A 383 4.89 -11.20 -7.24
N ILE A 384 4.82 -11.82 -6.07
CA ILE A 384 5.77 -12.81 -5.57
C ILE A 384 5.00 -14.09 -5.29
N ALA A 385 5.41 -15.21 -5.91
CA ALA A 385 4.66 -16.46 -5.81
C ALA A 385 5.56 -17.68 -5.67
N ALA A 386 5.07 -18.69 -4.96
CA ALA A 386 5.68 -20.01 -4.88
C ALA A 386 4.64 -21.10 -5.15
N ASP A 387 5.06 -22.22 -5.71
CA ASP A 387 4.15 -23.33 -5.98
C ASP A 387 4.59 -24.65 -5.36
N ARG A 388 3.64 -25.58 -5.36
CA ARG A 388 3.81 -26.93 -4.85
C ARG A 388 4.95 -27.70 -5.53
N ASN A 389 5.30 -27.37 -6.77
CA ASN A 389 6.32 -28.04 -7.57
C ASN A 389 7.72 -27.45 -7.33
N GLY A 390 7.82 -26.48 -6.44
CA GLY A 390 9.08 -25.84 -6.05
C GLY A 390 9.54 -24.74 -6.98
N GLY A 391 8.62 -24.10 -7.70
CA GLY A 391 8.87 -22.87 -8.44
C GLY A 391 8.80 -21.66 -7.51
N ALA A 392 9.63 -20.62 -7.79
CA ALA A 392 9.54 -19.29 -7.19
C ALA A 392 9.53 -18.24 -8.31
N LEU A 393 8.64 -17.27 -8.24
CA LEU A 393 8.42 -16.19 -9.22
C LEU A 393 8.45 -14.84 -8.53
N TYR A 394 9.19 -13.90 -9.11
CA TYR A 394 9.02 -12.46 -8.96
C TYR A 394 8.52 -11.87 -10.29
N ALA A 395 7.61 -10.91 -10.26
CA ALA A 395 7.20 -10.15 -11.44
C ALA A 395 6.67 -8.75 -11.05
N ASP A 396 7.07 -7.72 -11.82
CA ASP A 396 6.44 -6.40 -11.82
C ASP A 396 5.80 -6.18 -13.20
N ILE A 397 4.69 -6.86 -13.42
CA ILE A 397 3.92 -6.81 -14.67
C ILE A 397 2.53 -6.27 -14.37
N GLY A 398 2.25 -5.06 -14.83
CA GLY A 398 0.99 -4.36 -14.58
C GLY A 398 0.84 -3.12 -15.47
N ALA A 399 -0.10 -2.25 -15.12
CA ALA A 399 -0.36 -1.03 -15.87
C ALA A 399 0.76 0.02 -15.64
N ILE A 400 1.73 0.11 -16.54
CA ILE A 400 2.87 1.02 -16.46
C ILE A 400 2.95 1.84 -17.76
N PRO A 401 3.06 3.21 -17.66
CA PRO A 401 3.19 4.07 -18.83
C PRO A 401 4.41 3.73 -19.66
N ASN A 402 4.24 3.55 -20.97
CA ASN A 402 5.36 3.27 -21.88
C ASN A 402 6.17 4.53 -22.16
N VAL A 403 7.07 4.85 -21.25
CA VAL A 403 8.03 5.95 -21.34
C VAL A 403 9.45 5.40 -21.16
N PRO A 404 10.06 4.87 -22.24
CA PRO A 404 11.45 4.47 -22.22
C PRO A 404 12.38 5.65 -21.88
N ASP A 405 13.58 5.38 -21.36
CA ASP A 405 14.54 6.42 -20.98
C ASP A 405 14.89 7.35 -22.12
N SER A 406 14.95 6.84 -23.36
CA SER A 406 15.18 7.65 -24.57
C SER A 406 14.04 8.65 -24.82
N LYS A 407 12.78 8.25 -24.57
CA LYS A 407 11.62 9.16 -24.64
C LYS A 407 11.66 10.19 -23.51
N ALA A 408 11.95 9.78 -22.29
CA ALA A 408 12.11 10.68 -21.16
C ALA A 408 13.19 11.76 -21.46
N GLN A 409 14.35 11.34 -21.99
CA GLN A 409 15.42 12.28 -22.37
C GLN A 409 14.99 13.27 -23.45
N GLN A 410 14.18 12.86 -24.42
CA GLN A 410 13.75 13.72 -25.54
C GLN A 410 12.56 14.62 -25.17
N CYS A 411 11.75 14.22 -24.19
CA CYS A 411 10.44 14.79 -23.92
C CYS A 411 10.30 15.40 -22.53
N ASN A 412 11.24 15.19 -21.63
CA ASN A 412 11.19 15.82 -20.32
C ASN A 412 11.28 17.34 -20.43
N THR A 413 10.42 18.03 -19.68
CA THR A 413 10.58 19.45 -19.37
C THR A 413 11.73 19.67 -18.40
N ALA A 414 12.05 20.91 -18.05
CA ALA A 414 13.07 21.18 -17.01
C ALA A 414 12.75 20.50 -15.68
N LEU A 415 11.46 20.53 -15.26
CA LEU A 415 10.99 19.81 -14.07
C LEU A 415 11.13 18.30 -14.26
N GLY A 416 10.72 17.78 -15.42
CA GLY A 416 10.84 16.36 -15.73
C GLY A 416 12.27 15.86 -15.74
N THR A 417 13.22 16.66 -16.21
CA THR A 417 14.65 16.31 -16.13
C THR A 417 15.12 16.18 -14.70
N ALA A 418 14.73 17.12 -13.82
CA ALA A 418 15.11 17.09 -12.41
C ALA A 418 14.43 15.92 -11.65
N THR A 419 13.12 15.73 -11.81
CA THR A 419 12.40 14.64 -11.14
C THR A 419 12.79 13.27 -11.66
N PHE A 420 13.06 13.13 -12.96
CA PHE A 420 13.55 11.88 -13.55
C PHE A 420 14.93 11.50 -13.02
N GLN A 421 15.81 12.50 -12.84
CA GLN A 421 17.13 12.28 -12.26
C GLN A 421 17.05 11.87 -10.78
N LEU A 422 16.12 12.44 -10.00
CA LEU A 422 16.02 12.18 -8.56
C LEU A 422 15.26 10.88 -8.23
N LEU A 423 14.20 10.58 -8.96
CA LEU A 423 13.26 9.50 -8.59
C LEU A 423 12.66 8.70 -9.77
N GLY A 424 13.11 8.95 -11.00
CA GLY A 424 12.60 8.23 -12.17
C GLY A 424 11.24 8.72 -12.71
N LEU A 425 10.66 9.82 -12.16
CA LEU A 425 9.39 10.37 -12.64
C LEU A 425 9.62 11.34 -13.80
N PRO A 426 9.19 11.04 -15.05
CA PRO A 426 9.20 12.00 -16.13
C PRO A 426 8.07 13.02 -15.97
N VAL A 427 8.32 14.29 -16.32
CA VAL A 427 7.29 15.31 -16.57
C VAL A 427 7.42 15.74 -18.02
N LEU A 428 6.49 15.27 -18.84
CA LEU A 428 6.61 15.30 -20.29
C LEU A 428 6.12 16.63 -20.89
N ASP A 429 6.69 17.00 -22.05
CA ASP A 429 6.28 18.18 -22.82
C ASP A 429 4.95 17.93 -23.54
N GLY A 430 3.87 18.47 -22.98
CA GLY A 430 2.52 18.34 -23.54
C GLY A 430 2.27 19.18 -24.78
N SER A 431 3.22 20.01 -25.23
CA SER A 431 3.10 20.79 -26.47
C SER A 431 3.51 19.99 -27.71
N ARG A 432 3.98 18.75 -27.54
CA ARG A 432 4.49 17.89 -28.63
C ARG A 432 3.77 16.56 -28.63
N SER A 433 3.08 16.21 -29.71
CA SER A 433 2.40 14.92 -29.85
C SER A 433 3.39 13.73 -29.83
N ALA A 434 4.63 13.93 -30.27
CA ALA A 434 5.70 12.94 -30.21
C ALA A 434 6.09 12.54 -28.77
N CYS A 435 5.65 13.32 -27.77
CA CYS A 435 5.92 13.05 -26.35
C CYS A 435 4.76 12.28 -25.67
N ALA A 436 3.73 11.88 -26.40
CA ALA A 436 2.77 10.88 -25.93
C ALA A 436 3.47 9.55 -25.64
N TRP A 437 2.89 8.74 -24.75
CA TRP A 437 3.40 7.40 -24.43
C TRP A 437 3.55 6.55 -25.68
N ASP A 438 4.58 5.72 -25.73
CA ASP A 438 4.77 4.74 -26.80
C ASP A 438 3.77 3.60 -26.67
N THR A 439 3.71 2.76 -27.70
CA THR A 439 2.83 1.57 -27.70
C THR A 439 3.66 0.35 -28.07
N ASP A 440 3.68 -0.64 -27.18
CA ASP A 440 4.28 -1.93 -27.47
C ASP A 440 3.28 -2.85 -28.17
N PRO A 441 3.73 -3.68 -29.11
CA PRO A 441 2.86 -4.60 -29.86
C PRO A 441 2.16 -5.66 -29.00
N ASP A 442 2.76 -6.00 -27.85
CA ASP A 442 2.26 -7.02 -26.91
C ASP A 442 1.56 -6.42 -25.69
N ALA A 443 1.43 -5.08 -25.61
CA ALA A 443 0.67 -4.42 -24.56
C ALA A 443 -0.84 -4.65 -24.76
N ILE A 444 -1.57 -4.80 -23.64
CA ILE A 444 -3.04 -4.97 -23.69
C ILE A 444 -3.76 -3.70 -24.12
N GLU A 445 -3.15 -2.53 -23.92
CA GLU A 445 -3.67 -1.22 -24.29
C GLU A 445 -2.57 -0.32 -24.85
N PRO A 446 -2.92 0.56 -25.83
CA PRO A 446 -1.97 1.57 -26.29
C PRO A 446 -1.49 2.47 -25.13
N GLY A 447 -0.20 2.81 -25.14
CA GLY A 447 0.40 3.69 -24.13
C GLY A 447 1.00 2.96 -22.95
N LEU A 448 0.82 1.65 -22.82
CA LEU A 448 1.45 0.84 -21.78
C LEU A 448 2.70 0.12 -22.31
N PHE A 449 3.65 -0.16 -21.41
CA PHE A 449 4.66 -1.18 -21.69
C PHE A 449 3.99 -2.53 -21.83
N GLY A 450 4.39 -3.29 -22.85
CA GLY A 450 4.01 -4.69 -22.98
C GLY A 450 4.83 -5.60 -22.05
N PRO A 451 4.35 -6.79 -21.74
CA PRO A 451 4.99 -7.73 -20.81
C PRO A 451 6.44 -8.11 -21.16
N SER A 452 6.84 -7.97 -22.43
CA SER A 452 8.22 -8.23 -22.88
C SER A 452 9.23 -7.20 -22.34
N HIS A 453 8.77 -6.01 -21.95
CA HIS A 453 9.59 -4.92 -21.40
C HIS A 453 9.45 -4.76 -19.89
N LEU A 454 8.75 -5.69 -19.22
CA LEU A 454 8.51 -5.63 -17.77
C LEU A 454 9.29 -6.72 -17.02
N PRO A 455 9.86 -6.42 -15.85
CA PRO A 455 10.76 -7.33 -15.15
C PRO A 455 10.03 -8.53 -14.55
N HIS A 456 10.60 -9.72 -14.75
CA HIS A 456 10.19 -10.94 -14.04
C HIS A 456 11.36 -11.91 -13.92
N LEU A 457 11.31 -12.78 -12.91
CA LEU A 457 12.38 -13.73 -12.59
C LEU A 457 11.82 -15.02 -12.03
N PHE A 458 12.21 -16.16 -12.63
CA PHE A 458 12.04 -17.47 -12.03
C PHE A 458 13.33 -17.93 -11.36
N ARG A 459 13.21 -18.48 -10.16
CA ARG A 459 14.36 -19.06 -9.43
C ARG A 459 13.99 -20.43 -8.85
N SER A 460 15.02 -21.24 -8.63
CA SER A 460 14.90 -22.49 -7.86
C SER A 460 15.30 -22.34 -6.40
N ASP A 461 16.12 -21.34 -6.07
CA ASP A 461 16.51 -20.97 -4.71
C ASP A 461 15.48 -20.05 -4.06
N TYR A 462 15.46 -18.75 -4.39
CA TYR A 462 14.46 -17.80 -3.89
C TYR A 462 14.32 -16.57 -4.78
N VAL A 463 13.23 -15.85 -4.59
CA VAL A 463 13.04 -14.46 -4.95
C VAL A 463 12.43 -13.71 -3.77
N THR A 464 12.74 -12.40 -3.64
CA THR A 464 12.22 -11.55 -2.58
C THR A 464 11.99 -10.14 -3.07
N ASN A 465 11.09 -9.42 -2.42
CA ASN A 465 10.94 -7.98 -2.55
C ASN A 465 10.45 -7.37 -1.24
N SER A 466 10.99 -6.21 -0.90
CA SER A 466 10.60 -5.38 0.25
C SER A 466 10.42 -3.92 -0.18
N ASN A 467 9.72 -3.70 -1.28
CA ASN A 467 9.33 -2.43 -1.90
C ASN A 467 10.44 -1.63 -2.62
N ASP A 468 11.69 -1.99 -2.50
CA ASP A 468 12.71 -1.49 -3.44
C ASP A 468 12.45 -2.04 -4.85
N SER A 469 13.10 -1.48 -5.87
CA SER A 469 12.90 -1.91 -7.26
C SER A 469 13.22 -3.39 -7.47
N TYR A 470 12.83 -3.89 -8.62
CA TYR A 470 13.07 -5.25 -9.12
C TYR A 470 14.54 -5.68 -9.09
N TRP A 471 15.49 -4.73 -9.09
CA TRP A 471 16.92 -4.98 -9.31
C TRP A 471 17.49 -6.13 -8.48
N LEU A 472 17.28 -6.14 -7.15
CA LEU A 472 17.79 -7.16 -6.25
C LEU A 472 16.72 -8.16 -5.78
N SER A 473 15.77 -8.52 -6.64
CA SER A 473 14.82 -9.60 -6.32
C SER A 473 15.52 -10.93 -6.03
N ASN A 474 16.72 -11.11 -6.57
CA ASN A 474 17.73 -12.08 -6.15
C ASN A 474 19.13 -11.53 -6.45
N PRO A 475 20.02 -11.36 -5.46
CA PRO A 475 21.36 -10.77 -5.66
C PRO A 475 22.28 -11.60 -6.56
N HIS A 476 22.04 -12.91 -6.71
CA HIS A 476 22.82 -13.78 -7.61
C HIS A 476 22.41 -13.62 -9.08
N GLN A 477 21.27 -12.97 -9.35
CA GLN A 477 20.78 -12.67 -10.69
C GLN A 477 20.04 -11.34 -10.68
N PRO A 478 20.76 -10.21 -10.55
CA PRO A 478 20.15 -8.89 -10.62
C PRO A 478 19.41 -8.70 -11.95
N LEU A 479 18.24 -8.06 -11.87
CA LEU A 479 17.46 -7.68 -13.05
C LEU A 479 17.89 -6.28 -13.48
N GLU A 480 18.34 -6.13 -14.72
CA GLU A 480 18.87 -4.86 -15.26
C GLU A 480 18.42 -4.64 -16.70
N GLY A 481 18.40 -3.36 -17.13
CA GLY A 481 18.09 -2.96 -18.50
C GLY A 481 16.64 -2.57 -18.73
N PHE A 482 15.89 -2.28 -17.67
CA PHE A 482 14.51 -1.81 -17.75
C PHE A 482 14.42 -0.27 -17.67
N ALA A 483 13.31 0.29 -18.15
CA ALA A 483 13.10 1.73 -18.12
C ALA A 483 13.04 2.27 -16.68
N ARG A 484 13.67 3.41 -16.43
CA ARG A 484 13.80 3.99 -15.09
C ARG A 484 12.47 4.35 -14.43
N ILE A 485 11.43 4.61 -15.21
CA ILE A 485 10.08 4.82 -14.67
C ILE A 485 9.54 3.60 -13.91
N ILE A 486 10.09 2.39 -14.17
CA ILE A 486 9.74 1.15 -13.46
C ILE A 486 10.47 1.06 -12.12
N GLY A 487 11.72 1.54 -12.06
CA GLY A 487 12.50 1.55 -10.83
C GLY A 487 13.99 1.71 -11.07
N ASP A 488 14.71 2.09 -10.01
CA ASP A 488 16.14 2.32 -10.06
C ASP A 488 16.94 1.01 -10.00
N GLU A 489 18.01 0.96 -10.78
CA GLU A 489 19.03 -0.08 -10.76
C GLU A 489 20.33 0.47 -10.16
N ARG A 490 21.15 -0.39 -9.56
CA ARG A 490 22.47 -0.05 -9.02
C ARG A 490 22.47 1.13 -8.03
N THR A 491 21.40 1.23 -7.23
CA THR A 491 21.25 2.23 -6.16
C THR A 491 21.14 1.56 -4.79
N ALA A 492 21.45 2.29 -3.73
CA ALA A 492 21.34 1.78 -2.37
C ALA A 492 19.93 1.24 -2.08
N ARG A 493 19.86 0.06 -1.47
CA ARG A 493 18.60 -0.54 -0.99
C ARG A 493 18.34 -0.11 0.44
N SER A 494 17.05 -0.08 0.82
CA SER A 494 16.63 0.18 2.19
C SER A 494 17.23 -0.85 3.15
N LEU A 495 17.37 -0.48 4.42
CA LEU A 495 17.87 -1.40 5.45
C LEU A 495 16.96 -2.63 5.58
N ARG A 496 15.64 -2.47 5.39
CA ARG A 496 14.65 -3.54 5.43
C ARG A 496 14.82 -4.53 4.27
N THR A 497 15.05 -4.07 3.06
CA THR A 497 15.38 -4.95 1.92
C THR A 497 16.66 -5.71 2.19
N ARG A 498 17.70 -5.04 2.68
CA ARG A 498 19.00 -5.65 2.93
C ARG A 498 18.93 -6.74 4.00
N ILE A 499 18.27 -6.49 5.14
CA ILE A 499 18.11 -7.53 6.17
C ILE A 499 17.27 -8.71 5.67
N GLY A 500 16.24 -8.46 4.85
CA GLY A 500 15.46 -9.51 4.20
C GLY A 500 16.30 -10.41 3.31
N LEU A 501 17.20 -9.82 2.51
CA LEU A 501 18.16 -10.55 1.67
C LEU A 501 19.15 -11.35 2.51
N ILE A 502 19.75 -10.73 3.53
CA ILE A 502 20.74 -11.37 4.43
C ILE A 502 20.12 -12.59 5.12
N MET A 503 18.96 -12.41 5.76
CA MET A 503 18.29 -13.51 6.47
C MET A 503 17.86 -14.64 5.54
N THR A 504 17.45 -14.29 4.32
CA THR A 504 17.01 -15.26 3.32
C THR A 504 18.20 -16.08 2.82
N GLN A 505 19.28 -15.39 2.42
CA GLN A 505 20.49 -16.06 1.94
C GLN A 505 21.13 -16.94 3.00
N ASP A 506 21.31 -16.39 4.21
CA ASP A 506 21.84 -17.15 5.34
C ASP A 506 21.06 -18.45 5.58
N ARG A 507 19.73 -18.40 5.52
CA ARG A 507 18.90 -19.58 5.73
C ARG A 507 19.03 -20.60 4.59
N VAL A 508 19.13 -20.14 3.34
CA VAL A 508 19.34 -21.02 2.18
C VAL A 508 20.69 -21.74 2.31
N ASP A 509 21.74 -21.02 2.67
CA ASP A 509 23.11 -21.56 2.82
C ASP A 509 23.24 -22.53 4.01
N HIS A 510 22.43 -22.37 5.06
CA HIS A 510 22.48 -23.17 6.27
C HIS A 510 21.35 -24.21 6.38
N GLY A 511 21.05 -24.90 5.27
CA GLY A 511 20.18 -26.09 5.25
C GLY A 511 18.74 -25.83 4.85
N GLY A 512 18.45 -24.68 4.27
CA GLY A 512 17.18 -24.36 3.63
C GLY A 512 16.03 -24.05 4.57
N PHE A 513 14.96 -23.55 3.99
CA PHE A 513 13.78 -23.15 4.71
C PHE A 513 12.85 -24.30 5.08
N THR A 514 12.28 -24.18 6.25
CA THR A 514 11.03 -24.84 6.65
C THR A 514 9.98 -23.76 6.90
N ARG A 515 8.68 -24.11 6.91
CA ARG A 515 7.63 -23.16 7.27
C ARG A 515 7.89 -22.51 8.64
N GLN A 516 8.26 -23.28 9.63
CA GLN A 516 8.59 -22.75 10.98
C GLN A 516 9.82 -21.82 10.93
N GLY A 517 10.83 -22.14 10.11
CA GLY A 517 12.00 -21.26 9.91
C GLY A 517 11.60 -19.91 9.30
N MET A 518 10.63 -19.91 8.37
CA MET A 518 10.08 -18.69 7.79
C MET A 518 9.30 -17.85 8.81
N GLN A 519 8.46 -18.51 9.61
CA GLN A 519 7.74 -17.83 10.70
C GLN A 519 8.70 -17.20 11.72
N ASN A 520 9.77 -17.91 12.07
CA ASN A 520 10.79 -17.39 12.99
C ASN A 520 11.59 -16.23 12.39
N MET A 521 11.80 -16.24 11.07
CA MET A 521 12.49 -15.14 10.38
C MET A 521 11.72 -13.83 10.50
N VAL A 522 10.43 -13.83 10.18
CA VAL A 522 9.62 -12.60 10.23
C VAL A 522 9.46 -12.07 11.66
N PHE A 523 9.34 -12.96 12.65
CA PHE A 523 9.18 -12.58 14.05
C PHE A 523 10.49 -12.67 14.85
N SER A 524 11.64 -12.68 14.16
CA SER A 524 12.92 -12.50 14.83
C SER A 524 13.06 -11.12 15.46
N ASP A 525 12.38 -10.13 14.85
CA ASP A 525 12.44 -8.72 15.23
C ASP A 525 13.88 -8.19 15.29
N ARG A 526 14.77 -8.68 14.40
CA ARG A 526 16.12 -8.13 14.22
C ARG A 526 16.03 -6.72 13.64
N GLN A 527 16.85 -5.84 14.18
CA GLN A 527 16.92 -4.45 13.76
C GLN A 527 18.28 -4.16 13.13
N TYR A 528 18.32 -4.09 11.79
CA TYR A 528 19.57 -4.06 11.04
C TYR A 528 20.33 -2.73 11.19
N GLY A 529 19.60 -1.62 11.33
CA GLY A 529 20.23 -0.32 11.63
C GLY A 529 21.04 -0.36 12.92
N GLY A 530 20.52 -1.04 13.96
CA GLY A 530 21.24 -1.26 15.22
C GLY A 530 22.48 -2.13 15.03
N GLU A 531 22.37 -3.20 14.24
CA GLU A 531 23.52 -4.05 13.94
C GLU A 531 24.66 -3.29 13.24
N LEU A 532 24.32 -2.27 12.42
CA LEU A 532 25.29 -1.45 11.70
C LEU A 532 25.81 -0.25 12.50
N ALA A 533 25.04 0.29 13.46
CA ALA A 533 25.29 1.62 14.01
C ALA A 533 25.50 1.66 15.53
N ARG A 534 25.00 0.66 16.29
CA ARG A 534 24.96 0.72 17.76
C ARG A 534 26.34 0.97 18.40
N ASP A 535 27.36 0.23 17.98
CA ASP A 535 28.68 0.31 18.63
C ASP A 535 29.34 1.68 18.37
N ASP A 536 29.22 2.21 17.15
CA ASP A 536 29.68 3.56 16.81
C ASP A 536 28.90 4.63 17.58
N LEU A 537 27.58 4.45 17.70
CA LEU A 537 26.70 5.35 18.45
C LEU A 537 27.05 5.39 19.94
N VAL A 538 27.31 4.22 20.53
CA VAL A 538 27.73 4.11 21.94
C VAL A 538 29.09 4.80 22.16
N GLN A 539 30.03 4.59 21.25
CA GLN A 539 31.33 5.27 21.32
C GLN A 539 31.18 6.79 21.18
N MET A 540 30.37 7.25 20.23
CA MET A 540 30.05 8.68 20.08
C MET A 540 29.39 9.23 21.35
N CYS A 541 28.39 8.55 21.88
CA CYS A 541 27.68 8.92 23.10
C CYS A 541 28.64 9.15 24.26
N ARG A 542 29.53 8.18 24.50
CA ARG A 542 30.52 8.24 25.59
C ARG A 542 31.58 9.33 25.40
N SER A 543 31.77 9.80 24.17
CA SER A 543 32.71 10.86 23.83
C SER A 543 32.12 12.29 23.96
N MET A 544 30.83 12.42 24.33
CA MET A 544 30.17 13.71 24.45
C MET A 544 30.81 14.57 25.54
N PRO A 545 31.27 15.81 25.24
CA PRO A 545 31.94 16.68 26.22
C PRO A 545 31.04 16.99 27.42
N GLY A 546 31.54 16.70 28.63
CA GLY A 546 30.80 16.92 29.88
C GLY A 546 29.52 16.08 30.01
N GLY A 547 29.35 15.00 29.20
CA GLY A 547 28.13 14.19 29.18
C GLY A 547 26.92 14.93 28.62
N LEU A 548 27.14 15.95 27.76
CA LEU A 548 26.08 16.78 27.16
C LEU A 548 25.99 16.52 25.68
N ALA A 549 24.79 16.17 25.22
CA ALA A 549 24.43 16.11 23.80
C ALA A 549 23.73 17.40 23.36
N LEU A 550 24.18 17.98 22.24
CA LEU A 550 23.51 19.12 21.62
C LEU A 550 22.20 18.67 20.98
N THR A 551 21.21 19.58 20.95
CA THR A 551 19.91 19.37 20.30
C THR A 551 19.73 20.34 19.13
N SER A 552 18.86 20.00 18.18
CA SER A 552 18.50 20.86 17.05
C SER A 552 17.71 22.09 17.52
N SER A 553 16.96 21.94 18.60
CA SER A 553 16.13 23.01 19.18
C SER A 553 16.16 22.94 20.71
N GLY A 554 16.67 23.98 21.34
CA GLY A 554 16.71 24.09 22.82
C GLY A 554 18.10 23.87 23.41
N PRO A 555 18.19 23.77 24.75
CA PRO A 555 19.47 23.57 25.44
C PRO A 555 20.01 22.15 25.25
N PRO A 556 21.32 21.96 25.40
CA PRO A 556 21.91 20.61 25.48
C PRO A 556 21.27 19.76 26.58
N VAL A 557 21.16 18.48 26.35
CA VAL A 557 20.62 17.49 27.28
C VAL A 557 21.73 16.64 27.90
N GLN A 558 21.55 16.19 29.13
CA GLN A 558 22.43 15.21 29.74
C GLN A 558 22.20 13.84 29.08
N VAL A 559 23.27 13.18 28.65
CA VAL A 559 23.13 11.82 28.09
C VAL A 559 22.68 10.80 29.14
N GLY A 560 22.91 11.09 30.43
CA GLY A 560 22.49 10.22 31.53
C GLY A 560 22.98 8.79 31.35
N ASN A 561 22.04 7.83 31.41
CA ASN A 561 22.32 6.40 31.20
C ASN A 561 22.11 5.96 29.72
N ALA A 562 21.86 6.88 28.78
CA ALA A 562 21.57 6.54 27.38
C ALA A 562 22.66 5.67 26.75
N CYS A 563 23.94 6.00 26.98
CA CYS A 563 25.07 5.25 26.45
C CYS A 563 25.10 3.79 26.95
N ASP A 564 24.76 3.56 28.22
CA ASP A 564 24.74 2.21 28.81
C ASP A 564 23.51 1.43 28.38
N VAL A 565 22.36 2.11 28.23
CA VAL A 565 21.15 1.51 27.68
C VAL A 565 21.38 1.03 26.24
N LEU A 566 21.95 1.88 25.37
CA LEU A 566 22.30 1.51 24.01
C LEU A 566 23.34 0.37 23.97
N ALA A 567 24.36 0.39 24.84
CA ALA A 567 25.36 -0.66 24.90
C ALA A 567 24.80 -2.01 25.35
N ALA A 568 23.78 -2.02 26.18
CA ALA A 568 23.10 -3.22 26.66
C ALA A 568 21.97 -3.73 25.75
N TRP A 569 21.57 -2.93 24.77
CA TRP A 569 20.47 -3.30 23.85
C TRP A 569 20.83 -4.48 22.96
N ASP A 570 19.89 -5.40 22.80
CA ASP A 570 20.05 -6.66 22.06
C ASP A 570 19.90 -6.53 20.53
N MET A 571 19.70 -5.30 20.01
CA MET A 571 19.45 -4.99 18.59
C MET A 571 18.24 -5.72 18.00
N HIS A 572 17.22 -5.90 18.83
CA HIS A 572 15.94 -6.46 18.46
C HIS A 572 14.80 -5.53 18.88
N GLU A 573 13.62 -5.75 18.30
CA GLU A 573 12.37 -5.04 18.57
C GLU A 573 11.35 -5.95 19.27
N ASN A 574 11.83 -6.79 20.19
CA ASN A 574 10.95 -7.59 21.03
C ASN A 574 10.22 -6.71 22.05
N LEU A 575 9.12 -7.21 22.60
CA LEU A 575 8.37 -6.46 23.63
C LEU A 575 9.22 -6.00 24.82
N GLY A 576 10.30 -6.71 25.12
CA GLY A 576 11.20 -6.41 26.25
C GLY A 576 12.58 -5.88 25.85
N SER A 577 12.83 -5.56 24.58
CA SER A 577 14.13 -5.08 24.10
C SER A 577 14.38 -3.64 24.54
N LYS A 578 15.04 -3.48 25.71
CA LYS A 578 15.39 -2.17 26.29
C LYS A 578 16.43 -1.45 25.44
N GLY A 579 16.19 -0.18 25.15
CA GLY A 579 17.05 0.64 24.30
C GLY A 579 16.56 0.75 22.84
N ALA A 580 15.69 -0.13 22.39
CA ALA A 580 15.08 -0.08 21.05
C ALA A 580 14.37 1.25 20.80
N VAL A 581 13.56 1.71 21.73
CA VAL A 581 12.79 2.96 21.61
C VAL A 581 13.72 4.17 21.50
N LEU A 582 14.81 4.21 22.26
CA LEU A 582 15.81 5.28 22.15
C LEU A 582 16.51 5.25 20.79
N PHE A 583 16.83 4.05 20.29
CA PHE A 583 17.46 3.91 18.98
C PHE A 583 16.50 4.29 17.84
N HIS A 584 15.20 3.95 17.92
CA HIS A 584 14.19 4.45 16.97
C HIS A 584 14.20 5.96 16.86
N ARG A 585 14.09 6.65 18.02
CA ARG A 585 14.09 8.12 18.02
C ARG A 585 15.38 8.69 17.46
N PHE A 586 16.54 8.03 17.75
CA PHE A 586 17.82 8.42 17.16
C PHE A 586 17.77 8.31 15.61
N MET A 587 17.32 7.18 15.07
CA MET A 587 17.26 6.97 13.61
C MET A 587 16.27 7.92 12.92
N ASP A 588 15.14 8.23 13.54
CA ASP A 588 14.17 9.20 13.00
C ASP A 588 14.83 10.57 12.77
N HIS A 589 15.64 11.03 13.72
CA HIS A 589 16.38 12.29 13.59
C HIS A 589 17.62 12.17 12.71
N ALA A 590 18.30 11.03 12.72
CA ALA A 590 19.54 10.82 11.96
C ALA A 590 19.29 10.59 10.47
N SER A 591 18.12 10.08 10.07
CA SER A 591 17.76 9.79 8.68
C SER A 591 17.87 11.02 7.76
N GLY A 592 17.68 12.24 8.29
CA GLY A 592 17.90 13.48 7.55
C GLY A 592 19.35 13.72 7.10
N ALA A 593 20.32 12.94 7.60
CA ALA A 593 21.71 12.98 7.16
C ALA A 593 21.99 12.10 5.92
N THR A 594 21.02 11.35 5.43
CA THR A 594 21.19 10.49 4.25
C THR A 594 21.54 11.32 3.00
N PRO A 595 22.51 10.91 2.12
CA PRO A 595 23.28 9.66 2.20
C PRO A 595 24.48 9.67 3.17
N SER A 596 24.82 10.80 3.77
CA SER A 596 26.00 10.98 4.63
C SER A 596 25.83 10.40 6.05
N LEU A 597 24.72 9.74 6.33
CA LEU A 597 24.49 8.97 7.56
C LEU A 597 25.55 7.88 7.74
N TRP A 598 26.04 7.32 6.65
CA TRP A 598 27.00 6.22 6.64
C TRP A 598 28.38 6.71 6.23
N ALA A 599 29.41 6.33 6.96
CA ALA A 599 30.79 6.66 6.66
C ALA A 599 31.34 5.85 5.47
N HIS A 600 30.85 4.62 5.29
CA HIS A 600 31.15 3.81 4.11
C HIS A 600 30.02 3.94 3.10
N PRO A 601 30.26 4.56 1.92
CA PRO A 601 29.20 4.82 0.94
C PRO A 601 28.71 3.54 0.26
N PHE A 602 27.61 3.67 -0.47
CA PHE A 602 27.09 2.58 -1.30
C PHE A 602 28.07 2.17 -2.38
N ASP A 603 28.25 0.86 -2.56
CA ASP A 603 29.00 0.20 -3.62
C ASP A 603 28.09 -0.80 -4.35
N ALA A 604 27.88 -0.61 -5.64
CA ALA A 604 27.04 -1.48 -6.46
C ALA A 604 27.62 -2.90 -6.64
N SER A 605 28.88 -3.13 -6.33
CA SER A 605 29.49 -4.48 -6.30
C SER A 605 29.20 -5.24 -4.99
N GLU A 606 28.85 -4.51 -3.91
CA GLU A 606 28.51 -5.05 -2.59
C GLU A 606 27.15 -4.50 -2.09
N PRO A 607 26.09 -4.63 -2.90
CA PRO A 607 24.87 -3.86 -2.72
C PRO A 607 24.06 -4.27 -1.47
N VAL A 608 24.24 -5.49 -0.99
CA VAL A 608 23.55 -6.00 0.20
C VAL A 608 24.19 -5.46 1.49
N HIS A 609 25.52 -5.26 1.48
CA HIS A 609 26.28 -4.88 2.67
C HIS A 609 26.63 -3.40 2.75
N THR A 610 26.43 -2.63 1.69
CA THR A 610 26.71 -1.19 1.66
C THR A 610 25.43 -0.36 1.38
N PRO A 611 25.37 0.89 1.89
CA PRO A 611 26.32 1.58 2.77
C PRO A 611 26.28 1.03 4.21
N ASN A 612 27.35 1.30 4.99
CA ASN A 612 27.44 0.86 6.38
C ASN A 612 28.33 1.79 7.22
N THR A 613 28.48 1.49 8.53
CA THR A 613 29.29 2.24 9.49
C THR A 613 28.76 3.65 9.75
N LEU A 614 28.30 3.93 10.96
CA LEU A 614 27.69 5.21 11.31
C LEU A 614 28.69 6.37 11.18
N ASN A 615 28.33 7.43 10.49
CA ASN A 615 29.16 8.63 10.36
C ASN A 615 29.05 9.52 11.60
N THR A 616 29.74 9.16 12.68
CA THR A 616 29.73 9.86 13.97
C THR A 616 30.29 11.28 13.92
N ASN A 617 30.96 11.65 12.81
CA ASN A 617 31.49 13.01 12.58
C ASN A 617 30.45 13.93 11.93
N HIS A 618 29.38 13.41 11.35
CA HIS A 618 28.35 14.22 10.72
C HIS A 618 27.57 15.02 11.78
N PRO A 619 27.41 16.34 11.63
CA PRO A 619 26.73 17.17 12.64
C PRO A 619 25.31 16.72 12.97
N GLN A 620 24.52 16.36 11.94
CA GLN A 620 23.15 15.90 12.12
C GLN A 620 23.07 14.59 12.92
N VAL A 621 24.01 13.65 12.71
CA VAL A 621 24.08 12.39 13.47
C VAL A 621 24.37 12.67 14.96
N ARG A 622 25.22 13.66 15.24
CA ARG A 622 25.51 14.05 16.64
C ARG A 622 24.32 14.75 17.32
N LEU A 623 23.59 15.60 16.59
CA LEU A 623 22.37 16.23 17.09
C LEU A 623 21.24 15.23 17.32
N ALA A 624 21.12 14.24 16.44
CA ALA A 624 20.07 13.21 16.51
C ALA A 624 20.05 12.47 17.86
N LEU A 625 21.20 12.22 18.48
CA LEU A 625 21.23 11.60 19.81
C LEU A 625 20.65 12.51 20.89
N GLY A 626 20.97 13.80 20.85
CA GLY A 626 20.42 14.78 21.78
C GLY A 626 18.91 14.97 21.60
N ASP A 627 18.45 15.03 20.35
CA ASP A 627 17.04 15.16 20.01
C ASP A 627 16.24 13.92 20.45
N ALA A 628 16.78 12.71 20.24
CA ALA A 628 16.16 11.47 20.70
C ALA A 628 16.00 11.40 22.22
N ILE A 629 17.05 11.77 22.96
CA ILE A 629 17.00 11.83 24.43
C ILE A 629 15.97 12.86 24.89
N LYS A 630 15.97 14.03 24.27
CA LYS A 630 15.03 15.11 24.58
C LYS A 630 13.59 14.71 24.34
N ASP A 631 13.30 14.08 23.20
CA ASP A 631 11.96 13.59 22.85
C ASP A 631 11.39 12.66 23.93
N LEU A 632 12.19 11.69 24.38
CA LEU A 632 11.76 10.74 25.40
C LEU A 632 11.59 11.43 26.77
N GLN A 633 12.50 12.33 27.15
CA GLN A 633 12.41 13.09 28.40
C GLN A 633 11.16 14.00 28.42
N ASP A 634 10.90 14.73 27.33
CA ASP A 634 9.75 15.62 27.21
C ASP A 634 8.41 14.86 27.26
N ALA A 635 8.40 13.62 26.74
CA ALA A 635 7.24 12.73 26.78
C ALA A 635 7.13 11.91 28.09
N GLY A 636 8.09 12.05 29.02
CA GLY A 636 8.12 11.27 30.26
C GLY A 636 8.37 9.77 30.06
N ILE A 637 9.01 9.39 28.95
CA ILE A 637 9.34 7.99 28.61
C ILE A 637 10.77 7.70 29.10
N PRO A 638 10.98 6.62 29.86
CA PRO A 638 12.32 6.22 30.29
C PRO A 638 13.24 5.93 29.10
N LEU A 639 14.53 6.25 29.20
CA LEU A 639 15.52 5.98 28.14
C LEU A 639 15.68 4.48 27.87
N ASP A 640 15.41 3.64 28.87
CA ASP A 640 15.43 2.18 28.76
C ASP A 640 14.05 1.56 28.43
N ALA A 641 13.10 2.37 27.94
CA ALA A 641 11.81 1.84 27.50
C ALA A 641 11.97 0.82 26.36
N ALA A 642 11.13 -0.22 26.40
CA ALA A 642 11.05 -1.25 25.37
C ALA A 642 9.82 -1.03 24.46
N PRO A 643 9.75 -1.61 23.24
CA PRO A 643 8.60 -1.50 22.37
C PRO A 643 7.26 -1.85 23.06
N GLY A 644 7.24 -2.89 23.89
CA GLY A 644 6.06 -3.31 24.64
C GLY A 644 5.53 -2.28 25.64
N ASP A 645 6.34 -1.30 26.06
CA ASP A 645 5.92 -0.22 26.97
C ASP A 645 5.11 0.85 26.21
N VAL A 646 5.48 1.14 24.97
CA VAL A 646 4.99 2.29 24.20
C VAL A 646 4.10 1.93 23.02
N GLN A 647 4.33 0.81 22.33
CA GLN A 647 3.57 0.40 21.15
C GLN A 647 2.34 -0.42 21.56
N LYS A 648 1.13 0.09 21.28
CA LYS A 648 -0.15 -0.56 21.61
C LYS A 648 -1.03 -0.71 20.38
N GLY A 649 -1.57 -1.91 20.18
CA GLY A 649 -2.52 -2.23 19.13
C GLY A 649 -3.97 -2.33 19.64
N PRO A 650 -4.91 -2.78 18.78
CA PRO A 650 -6.29 -3.02 19.16
C PRO A 650 -6.42 -3.85 20.44
N GLY A 651 -7.37 -3.48 21.29
CA GLY A 651 -7.53 -4.12 22.61
C GLY A 651 -6.46 -3.77 23.65
N GLY A 652 -5.54 -2.83 23.34
CA GLY A 652 -4.46 -2.41 24.24
C GLY A 652 -3.30 -3.40 24.33
N PHE A 653 -3.23 -4.41 23.44
CA PHE A 653 -2.14 -5.38 23.42
C PHE A 653 -0.81 -4.69 23.07
N PRO A 654 0.30 -5.03 23.76
CA PRO A 654 1.62 -4.56 23.37
C PRO A 654 2.04 -5.20 22.04
N ILE A 655 2.72 -4.42 21.19
CA ILE A 655 3.09 -4.84 19.84
C ILE A 655 4.61 -4.85 19.70
N HIS A 656 5.17 -5.94 19.19
CA HIS A 656 6.59 -6.11 18.84
C HIS A 656 6.82 -5.77 17.35
N GLY A 657 8.07 -5.53 16.97
CA GLY A 657 8.47 -5.01 15.66
C GLY A 657 8.74 -3.50 15.71
N GLY A 658 9.32 -2.95 14.67
CA GLY A 658 9.76 -1.55 14.63
C GLY A 658 9.61 -0.90 13.24
N PRO A 659 9.97 0.39 13.08
CA PRO A 659 9.86 1.13 11.83
C PRO A 659 10.70 0.49 10.72
N GLY A 660 10.03 0.00 9.67
CA GLY A 660 10.63 -0.83 8.62
C GLY A 660 11.88 -0.25 7.96
N ASP A 661 11.71 0.63 6.96
CA ASP A 661 12.82 1.08 6.11
C ASP A 661 13.89 1.92 6.84
N PRO A 662 13.54 2.90 7.70
CA PRO A 662 14.55 3.72 8.35
C PRO A 662 15.47 2.92 9.28
N ASN A 663 14.94 1.91 9.94
CA ASN A 663 15.62 1.17 10.98
C ASN A 663 16.07 -0.23 10.53
N GLY A 664 15.47 -0.76 9.47
CA GLY A 664 15.78 -2.09 8.98
C GLY A 664 15.04 -3.20 9.73
N ASP A 665 13.82 -2.95 10.16
CA ASP A 665 12.94 -3.94 10.78
C ASP A 665 12.15 -4.71 9.74
N PHE A 666 12.36 -6.02 9.66
CA PHE A 666 11.62 -6.85 8.70
C PHE A 666 10.14 -7.02 9.11
N ASN A 667 9.86 -7.09 10.40
CA ASN A 667 8.51 -7.00 10.96
C ASN A 667 8.17 -5.52 11.18
N ALA A 668 7.70 -4.85 10.12
CA ALA A 668 7.44 -3.42 10.15
C ALA A 668 6.19 -3.09 10.96
N ILE A 669 6.33 -2.18 11.92
CA ILE A 669 5.27 -1.64 12.79
C ILE A 669 5.49 -0.15 12.93
N TYR A 670 4.44 0.63 12.68
CA TYR A 670 4.49 2.09 12.75
C TYR A 670 3.56 2.62 13.84
N ALA A 671 4.16 3.37 14.75
CA ALA A 671 3.48 4.09 15.82
C ALA A 671 3.99 5.54 15.81
N ASP A 672 3.15 6.47 15.40
CA ASP A 672 3.53 7.90 15.34
C ASP A 672 3.98 8.40 16.69
N PHE A 673 5.06 9.16 16.73
CA PHE A 673 5.50 9.87 17.90
C PHE A 673 4.98 11.32 17.90
N GLU A 674 4.31 11.72 18.98
CA GLU A 674 3.81 13.08 19.16
C GLU A 674 4.71 13.80 20.19
N PRO A 675 5.42 14.88 19.79
CA PRO A 675 6.32 15.60 20.69
C PRO A 675 5.65 16.00 22.02
N GLY A 676 6.32 15.70 23.13
CA GLY A 676 5.81 15.96 24.47
C GLY A 676 4.67 15.08 24.97
N LYS A 677 4.19 14.13 24.14
CA LYS A 677 3.10 13.20 24.50
C LYS A 677 3.49 11.73 24.39
N GLY A 678 4.43 11.39 23.48
CA GLY A 678 4.88 10.04 23.24
C GLY A 678 4.18 9.36 22.05
N PHE A 679 4.14 8.02 22.05
CA PHE A 679 3.65 7.25 20.94
C PHE A 679 2.12 7.14 20.91
N LYS A 680 1.56 7.28 19.71
CA LYS A 680 0.16 6.94 19.44
C LYS A 680 -0.02 5.42 19.33
N PRO A 681 -1.28 4.92 19.39
CA PRO A 681 -1.53 3.53 19.05
C PRO A 681 -1.02 3.17 17.65
N VAL A 682 -0.59 1.93 17.46
CA VAL A 682 -0.20 1.39 16.15
C VAL A 682 -1.39 1.44 15.21
N THR A 683 -1.21 2.05 14.06
CA THR A 683 -2.25 2.21 13.03
C THR A 683 -1.85 1.61 11.68
N GLU A 684 -0.61 1.07 11.58
CA GLU A 684 -0.06 0.56 10.33
C GLU A 684 1.08 -0.42 10.59
N GLY A 685 1.34 -1.30 9.64
CA GLY A 685 2.43 -2.27 9.67
C GLY A 685 2.04 -3.65 9.17
N SER A 686 2.78 -4.68 9.59
CA SER A 686 2.46 -6.09 9.32
C SER A 686 0.98 -6.34 9.54
N SER A 687 0.28 -6.82 8.49
CA SER A 687 -1.19 -6.86 8.47
C SER A 687 -1.71 -8.29 8.25
N TYR A 688 -1.82 -8.77 7.02
CA TYR A 688 -2.14 -10.17 6.73
C TYR A 688 -0.85 -10.94 6.46
N VAL A 689 -0.27 -11.55 7.50
CA VAL A 689 0.97 -12.32 7.37
C VAL A 689 0.63 -13.78 7.12
N GLN A 690 1.20 -14.37 6.06
CA GLN A 690 1.03 -15.78 5.70
C GLN A 690 2.37 -16.48 5.47
N ALA A 691 2.47 -17.75 5.91
CA ALA A 691 3.56 -18.66 5.60
C ALA A 691 2.94 -19.96 5.06
N VAL A 692 3.13 -20.24 3.76
CA VAL A 692 2.45 -21.31 3.04
C VAL A 692 3.47 -22.25 2.40
N THR A 693 3.31 -23.55 2.63
CA THR A 693 4.12 -24.62 1.99
C THR A 693 3.29 -25.88 1.75
N TRP A 694 3.90 -26.88 1.20
CA TRP A 694 3.29 -28.17 0.91
C TRP A 694 4.18 -29.32 1.43
N HIS A 695 3.58 -30.46 1.70
CA HIS A 695 4.28 -31.63 2.15
C HIS A 695 3.97 -32.83 1.27
N GLY A 696 4.93 -33.73 1.07
CA GLY A 696 4.74 -35.00 0.38
C GLY A 696 3.65 -35.84 1.06
N GLY A 697 2.78 -36.46 0.24
CA GLY A 697 1.70 -37.33 0.76
C GLY A 697 0.40 -36.64 1.14
N THR A 698 0.37 -35.30 1.32
CA THR A 698 -0.87 -34.55 1.55
C THR A 698 -1.28 -33.78 0.28
N LYS A 699 -2.59 -33.67 0.08
CA LYS A 699 -3.13 -32.81 -0.99
C LYS A 699 -3.40 -31.37 -0.53
N CYS A 700 -3.25 -31.10 0.77
CA CYS A 700 -3.56 -29.82 1.39
C CYS A 700 -2.31 -28.98 1.55
N PRO A 701 -2.38 -27.66 1.36
CA PRO A 701 -1.32 -26.77 1.80
C PRO A 701 -1.17 -26.78 3.32
N ASP A 702 0.04 -26.52 3.82
CA ASP A 702 0.32 -26.26 5.22
C ASP A 702 0.54 -24.77 5.38
N ALA A 703 -0.53 -24.06 5.77
CA ALA A 703 -0.54 -22.62 5.91
C ALA A 703 -0.65 -22.18 7.38
N ARG A 704 0.05 -21.10 7.68
CA ARG A 704 -0.06 -20.35 8.95
C ARG A 704 -0.28 -18.88 8.59
N THR A 705 -1.26 -18.29 9.23
CA THR A 705 -1.63 -16.90 8.99
C THR A 705 -1.77 -16.15 10.31
N ILE A 706 -1.67 -14.83 10.23
CA ILE A 706 -2.07 -13.92 11.30
C ILE A 706 -2.59 -12.61 10.68
N LEU A 707 -3.80 -12.24 11.03
CA LEU A 707 -4.36 -10.92 10.73
C LEU A 707 -4.17 -10.05 11.97
N THR A 708 -3.11 -9.25 11.97
CA THR A 708 -2.54 -8.58 13.14
C THR A 708 -3.55 -7.75 13.95
N TYR A 709 -4.47 -7.10 13.27
CA TYR A 709 -5.53 -6.27 13.85
C TYR A 709 -6.87 -7.01 13.99
N SER A 710 -6.89 -8.33 13.74
CA SER A 710 -8.10 -9.17 13.77
C SER A 710 -9.12 -8.86 12.65
N LEU A 711 -10.21 -9.64 12.61
CA LEU A 711 -11.12 -9.65 11.46
C LEU A 711 -12.13 -8.51 11.47
N SER A 712 -12.64 -8.14 12.66
CA SER A 712 -13.75 -7.19 12.81
C SER A 712 -13.27 -5.79 13.22
N THR A 713 -13.92 -4.76 12.66
CA THR A 713 -13.75 -3.37 13.10
C THR A 713 -14.66 -2.99 14.25
N ASN A 714 -15.67 -3.81 14.56
CA ASN A 714 -16.60 -3.56 15.64
C ASN A 714 -15.96 -3.89 17.00
N PRO A 715 -15.75 -2.91 17.91
CA PRO A 715 -15.10 -3.14 19.20
C PRO A 715 -15.89 -4.05 20.16
N ARG A 716 -17.16 -4.35 19.84
CA ARG A 716 -17.99 -5.30 20.59
C ARG A 716 -17.91 -6.73 20.05
N SER A 717 -17.26 -6.93 18.90
CA SER A 717 -17.07 -8.26 18.32
C SER A 717 -15.99 -9.03 19.08
N PRO A 718 -16.15 -10.34 19.31
CA PRO A 718 -15.08 -11.18 19.84
C PRO A 718 -13.88 -11.29 18.87
N PHE A 719 -14.06 -10.87 17.60
CA PHE A 719 -13.03 -10.87 16.55
C PHE A 719 -12.42 -9.49 16.32
N PHE A 720 -12.52 -8.59 17.29
CA PHE A 720 -11.94 -7.24 17.21
C PHE A 720 -10.43 -7.20 17.51
N SER A 721 -9.95 -8.07 18.42
CA SER A 721 -8.55 -8.07 18.87
C SER A 721 -8.00 -9.45 19.26
N ASP A 722 -8.71 -10.52 18.92
CA ASP A 722 -8.32 -11.89 19.24
C ASP A 722 -7.01 -12.29 18.57
N GLN A 723 -6.82 -11.98 17.30
CA GLN A 723 -5.57 -12.23 16.58
C GLN A 723 -4.47 -11.21 16.94
N THR A 724 -4.82 -9.98 17.33
CA THR A 724 -3.86 -9.02 17.88
C THR A 724 -3.17 -9.58 19.12
N GLY A 725 -3.93 -10.21 20.01
CA GLY A 725 -3.37 -10.91 21.17
C GLY A 725 -2.47 -12.11 20.81
N LEU A 726 -2.75 -12.80 19.70
CA LEU A 726 -1.88 -13.85 19.18
C LEU A 726 -0.59 -13.26 18.58
N PHE A 727 -0.70 -12.20 17.78
CA PHE A 727 0.44 -11.49 17.20
C PHE A 727 1.38 -10.97 18.28
N SER A 728 0.86 -10.30 19.31
CA SER A 728 1.62 -9.86 20.49
C SER A 728 2.45 -10.98 21.14
N GLN A 729 2.00 -12.24 21.05
CA GLN A 729 2.66 -13.43 21.58
C GLN A 729 3.48 -14.19 20.53
N LYS A 730 3.66 -13.64 19.33
CA LYS A 730 4.33 -14.31 18.19
C LYS A 730 3.68 -15.66 17.81
N ARG A 731 2.38 -15.79 18.04
CA ARG A 731 1.60 -16.99 17.74
C ARG A 731 0.85 -16.83 16.42
N TRP A 732 0.73 -17.93 15.69
CA TRP A 732 0.10 -18.02 14.39
C TRP A 732 -1.18 -18.84 14.44
N VAL A 733 -2.12 -18.51 13.58
CA VAL A 733 -3.32 -19.30 13.31
C VAL A 733 -2.96 -20.42 12.34
N HIS A 734 -3.38 -21.65 12.65
CA HIS A 734 -3.33 -22.76 11.71
C HIS A 734 -4.56 -22.69 10.80
N GLU A 735 -4.33 -22.35 9.55
CA GLU A 735 -5.37 -22.26 8.57
C GLU A 735 -5.90 -23.64 8.17
N ARG A 736 -7.21 -23.74 7.99
CA ARG A 736 -7.94 -24.99 7.70
C ARG A 736 -8.47 -24.96 6.29
N PHE A 737 -7.68 -25.41 5.31
CA PHE A 737 -8.02 -25.31 3.90
C PHE A 737 -8.88 -26.46 3.39
N CYS A 738 -8.49 -27.71 3.63
CA CYS A 738 -9.19 -28.85 3.07
C CYS A 738 -10.54 -29.12 3.72
N ALA A 739 -11.54 -29.50 2.92
CA ALA A 739 -12.92 -29.66 3.35
C ALA A 739 -13.11 -30.55 4.59
N SER A 740 -12.32 -31.63 4.73
CA SER A 740 -12.37 -32.49 5.92
C SER A 740 -11.86 -31.79 7.18
N ASP A 741 -10.83 -30.96 7.05
CA ASP A 741 -10.24 -30.19 8.16
C ASP A 741 -11.16 -29.06 8.55
N VAL A 742 -11.69 -28.30 7.57
CA VAL A 742 -12.73 -27.29 7.80
C VAL A 742 -13.92 -27.88 8.52
N ALA A 743 -14.44 -29.03 8.06
CA ALA A 743 -15.60 -29.69 8.70
C ALA A 743 -15.33 -30.12 10.14
N ALA A 744 -14.11 -30.60 10.43
CA ALA A 744 -13.71 -31.03 11.77
C ALA A 744 -13.60 -29.86 12.77
N HIS A 745 -13.26 -28.66 12.29
CA HIS A 745 -13.02 -27.46 13.13
C HIS A 745 -14.13 -26.41 13.02
N THR A 746 -15.22 -26.69 12.30
CA THR A 746 -16.36 -25.78 12.18
C THR A 746 -17.07 -25.59 13.53
N VAL A 747 -17.08 -24.36 14.01
CA VAL A 747 -17.74 -23.96 15.28
C VAL A 747 -19.23 -23.66 15.05
N SER A 748 -19.55 -22.98 13.95
CA SER A 748 -20.94 -22.66 13.58
C SER A 748 -21.07 -22.66 12.05
N THR A 749 -22.31 -22.87 11.60
CA THR A 749 -22.65 -22.77 10.17
C THR A 749 -23.87 -21.88 10.05
N THR A 750 -23.75 -20.85 9.21
CA THR A 750 -24.86 -19.98 8.82
C THR A 750 -25.26 -20.34 7.39
N THR A 751 -26.52 -20.71 7.20
CA THR A 751 -27.08 -20.95 5.86
C THR A 751 -27.84 -19.70 5.43
N LEU A 752 -27.45 -19.15 4.30
CA LEU A 752 -28.08 -18.01 3.68
C LEU A 752 -28.88 -18.47 2.46
N ASP A 753 -30.18 -18.14 2.46
CA ASP A 753 -31.08 -18.34 1.35
C ASP A 753 -31.78 -17.00 1.07
N SER A 754 -31.84 -16.58 -0.17
CA SER A 754 -32.47 -15.30 -0.58
C SER A 754 -33.96 -15.25 -0.24
N SER A 755 -34.64 -16.40 -0.12
CA SER A 755 -36.08 -16.54 0.10
C SER A 755 -36.47 -16.89 1.53
N SER A 756 -35.49 -17.19 2.42
CA SER A 756 -35.79 -17.74 3.76
C SER A 756 -35.04 -16.98 4.85
N PRO A 757 -35.54 -16.97 6.10
CA PRO A 757 -34.78 -16.40 7.22
C PRO A 757 -33.42 -17.07 7.41
N THR A 758 -32.45 -16.28 7.79
CA THR A 758 -31.07 -16.74 8.06
C THR A 758 -31.08 -17.75 9.22
N LYS A 759 -30.48 -18.92 9.01
CA LYS A 759 -30.36 -19.96 10.04
C LYS A 759 -28.89 -20.18 10.42
N THR A 760 -28.60 -20.04 11.71
CA THR A 760 -27.27 -20.34 12.27
C THR A 760 -27.37 -21.55 13.21
N ILE A 761 -26.56 -22.57 12.95
CA ILE A 761 -26.42 -23.76 13.79
C ILE A 761 -25.04 -23.70 14.46
N ARG A 762 -25.03 -23.64 15.80
CA ARG A 762 -23.79 -23.76 16.58
C ARG A 762 -23.54 -25.24 16.93
N ARG A 763 -22.34 -25.73 16.66
CA ARG A 763 -21.89 -27.02 17.19
C ARG A 763 -21.45 -26.83 18.63
N GLY A 764 -22.01 -27.59 19.55
CA GLY A 764 -21.54 -27.63 20.95
C GLY A 764 -20.03 -27.95 20.97
N ARG A 765 -19.28 -27.23 21.81
CA ARG A 765 -17.87 -27.60 22.08
C ARG A 765 -17.83 -29.05 22.55
N ARG A 766 -17.20 -29.94 21.75
CA ARG A 766 -16.76 -31.26 22.24
C ARG A 766 -15.44 -31.13 22.93
#